data_73a6566394752f688b46cb4ede37fefa
#
_entry.id   73a6566394752f688b46cb4ede37fefa
#
_cell.length_a   1.000
_cell.length_b   1.000
_cell.length_c   1.000
_cell.angle_alpha   90.00
_cell.angle_beta   90.00
_cell.angle_gamma   90.00
#
_symmetry.space_group_name_H-M   'P 1'
#
loop_
_entity.id
_entity.type
_entity.pdbx_description
1 polymer ?
#
loop_
_entity_poly.entity_id
_entity_poly.type
_entity_poly.pdbx_seq_one_letter_code
_entity_poly.pdbx_strand_id
1 'polypeptide(L)'
;KKFIVILFFLSFFSYAQKEYSLNKISSDKIKLDGVVNKSEWADAIQIPLIYEQEPGKNIKAERNTIAYLTYSDEFLFVAFVSFTDPDTEVRASIRPRDNMSIWNDDMFIIRFDTFKDARNNFVFSSNSLGSQFDLRMLNATDDRGKYDSSFNANFISNGSIAEDRYQVEWKIPFSEIPSPNGENQQWNFNLGNRYYKDGKTIELGSQAYDRDNPCEVCQTTDILNISNIKVKKRFELLPYVSASVSGERENIDDKISYDPIERRVGLGINMDFNKTTSLEVTFNPDFSQVEADVTRIDINSAVSLRYRERRPYFSRGTDIVRFSDGAFYSRSISNPSISTKLLSQNSNSRIFFLTAVDQDSPYLVASEDKSYLGQGGQSFVNVFRYQRIINDKARIGMYTSNRYYEGGGYGNLVGIDGLLILNKKWRLNYELFKNFNQEPTKDWIDSSDKIGDRSVMLDGQEFNGDAIYLTFERNTEHWKSYFTYRNISPDYQTDVGFVVKNNRRWGTLRHTYQNIVDKENLRSYEFGTKLDVNYTFDNNLKTISLDGDFQIETIGNTEISYTYDWDIFKNFMGIDFKDLPTSDLNIRSSPTEFFNFNISYEWGKDLAYNEEVPEKGKLKTFSIYASFQINENLNINGLLNYSELKQLETSEYYFSGNIFRLTTRYQFSNFLNLRLIAEKNTFNKSFFIQPLVQWNPNPSTIFYLGGNQNTDLEIDEEIIPLLKFRRSQIFFKFQYLIGLKK
;
A
#
# COMPACT_ATOMS: atom_id res chain seq x y z
N LYS A 1 -51.82 12.30 -42.78
CA LYS A 1 -50.50 11.99 -42.20
C LYS A 1 -50.70 11.50 -40.78
N LYS A 2 -50.56 10.18 -40.56
CA LYS A 2 -50.64 9.57 -39.22
C LYS A 2 -49.20 9.53 -38.67
N PHE A 3 -48.95 10.22 -37.53
CA PHE A 3 -47.71 10.09 -36.75
C PHE A 3 -47.86 8.83 -35.89
N ILE A 4 -47.01 7.83 -36.10
CA ILE A 4 -46.80 6.69 -35.21
C ILE A 4 -45.78 7.11 -34.20
N VAL A 5 -46.20 7.30 -32.93
CA VAL A 5 -45.29 7.48 -31.78
C VAL A 5 -44.85 6.09 -31.33
N ILE A 6 -43.63 5.71 -31.60
CA ILE A 6 -43.00 4.49 -31.05
C ILE A 6 -42.50 4.86 -29.65
N LEU A 7 -43.24 4.41 -28.63
CA LEU A 7 -42.80 4.42 -27.23
C LEU A 7 -41.74 3.32 -27.06
N PHE A 8 -40.46 3.70 -26.97
CA PHE A 8 -39.41 2.83 -26.49
C PHE A 8 -39.60 2.62 -24.98
N PHE A 9 -40.08 1.45 -24.58
CA PHE A 9 -39.97 0.98 -23.21
C PHE A 9 -38.51 0.62 -22.95
N LEU A 10 -37.72 1.54 -22.39
CA LEU A 10 -36.47 1.24 -21.73
C LEU A 10 -36.79 0.55 -20.41
N SER A 11 -36.66 -0.78 -20.39
CA SER A 11 -36.68 -1.56 -19.15
C SER A 11 -35.43 -1.19 -18.35
N PHE A 12 -35.55 -0.28 -17.41
CA PHE A 12 -34.53 -0.09 -16.37
C PHE A 12 -34.61 -1.33 -15.46
N PHE A 13 -33.63 -2.23 -15.59
CA PHE A 13 -33.35 -3.20 -14.54
C PHE A 13 -32.76 -2.44 -13.35
N SER A 14 -33.60 -1.94 -12.49
CA SER A 14 -33.23 -1.47 -11.17
C SER A 14 -33.03 -2.71 -10.29
N TYR A 15 -31.79 -3.08 -9.99
CA TYR A 15 -31.52 -4.04 -8.92
C TYR A 15 -32.04 -3.42 -7.62
N ALA A 16 -33.04 -4.04 -7.01
CA ALA A 16 -33.61 -3.58 -5.77
C ALA A 16 -32.56 -3.72 -4.66
N GLN A 17 -32.23 -2.62 -4.01
CA GLN A 17 -31.44 -2.61 -2.79
C GLN A 17 -32.15 -3.45 -1.72
N LYS A 18 -31.45 -4.43 -1.14
CA LYS A 18 -31.98 -5.28 -0.08
C LYS A 18 -31.69 -4.66 1.28
N GLU A 19 -32.64 -4.82 2.21
CA GLU A 19 -32.51 -4.34 3.57
C GLU A 19 -32.64 -5.51 4.55
N TYR A 20 -31.67 -5.62 5.46
CA TYR A 20 -31.58 -6.68 6.44
C TYR A 20 -31.54 -6.10 7.85
N SER A 21 -32.33 -6.65 8.76
CA SER A 21 -32.29 -6.32 10.18
C SER A 21 -31.69 -7.48 10.96
N LEU A 22 -30.64 -7.22 11.70
CA LEU A 22 -29.98 -8.23 12.51
C LEU A 22 -30.78 -8.54 13.79
N ASN A 23 -30.78 -9.80 14.18
CA ASN A 23 -31.26 -10.24 15.48
C ASN A 23 -30.15 -10.13 16.51
N LYS A 24 -30.50 -9.67 17.71
CA LYS A 24 -29.57 -9.53 18.83
C LYS A 24 -29.52 -10.80 19.66
N ILE A 25 -28.30 -11.22 20.00
CA ILE A 25 -28.05 -12.40 20.83
C ILE A 25 -27.23 -12.05 22.08
N SER A 26 -27.11 -12.99 23.02
CA SER A 26 -26.11 -12.93 24.10
C SER A 26 -24.71 -13.14 23.53
N SER A 27 -23.71 -12.44 24.05
CA SER A 27 -22.32 -12.49 23.52
C SER A 27 -21.59 -13.81 23.79
N ASP A 28 -22.12 -14.66 24.63
CA ASP A 28 -21.63 -16.02 24.99
C ASP A 28 -22.32 -17.14 24.22
N LYS A 29 -23.35 -16.83 23.42
CA LYS A 29 -24.12 -17.82 22.65
C LYS A 29 -23.31 -18.52 21.58
N ILE A 30 -22.39 -17.79 20.91
CA ILE A 30 -21.56 -18.31 19.83
C ILE A 30 -20.19 -18.65 20.40
N LYS A 31 -19.76 -19.90 20.20
CA LYS A 31 -18.42 -20.36 20.47
C LYS A 31 -17.62 -20.27 19.18
N LEU A 32 -16.57 -19.45 19.21
CA LEU A 32 -15.69 -19.28 18.06
C LEU A 32 -14.68 -20.44 18.01
N ASP A 33 -15.06 -21.57 17.47
CA ASP A 33 -14.18 -22.72 17.30
C ASP A 33 -13.89 -23.06 15.83
N GLY A 34 -14.43 -22.26 14.92
CA GLY A 34 -14.29 -22.45 13.47
C GLY A 34 -15.30 -23.42 12.88
N VAL A 35 -16.32 -23.84 13.68
CA VAL A 35 -17.38 -24.76 13.22
C VAL A 35 -18.74 -24.07 13.37
N VAL A 36 -19.38 -23.77 12.25
CA VAL A 36 -20.70 -23.11 12.22
C VAL A 36 -21.79 -24.09 12.61
N ASN A 37 -22.17 -24.12 13.88
CA ASN A 37 -23.21 -24.99 14.41
C ASN A 37 -24.58 -24.36 14.23
N LYS A 38 -25.55 -25.11 13.67
CA LYS A 38 -26.93 -24.65 13.44
C LYS A 38 -27.62 -24.13 14.71
N SER A 39 -27.34 -24.72 15.88
CA SER A 39 -27.95 -24.31 17.17
C SER A 39 -27.41 -22.97 17.65
N GLU A 40 -26.12 -22.69 17.46
CA GLU A 40 -25.47 -21.45 17.89
C GLU A 40 -25.88 -20.29 16.98
N TRP A 41 -25.97 -20.55 15.68
CA TRP A 41 -26.30 -19.59 14.64
C TRP A 41 -27.81 -19.54 14.26
N ALA A 42 -28.70 -20.16 15.05
CA ALA A 42 -30.14 -20.26 14.75
C ALA A 42 -30.83 -18.90 14.61
N ASP A 43 -30.40 -17.88 15.38
CA ASP A 43 -30.97 -16.54 15.35
C ASP A 43 -30.27 -15.61 14.33
N ALA A 44 -29.22 -16.08 13.67
CA ALA A 44 -28.54 -15.28 12.64
C ALA A 44 -29.37 -15.18 11.38
N ILE A 45 -29.33 -14.03 10.71
CA ILE A 45 -29.84 -13.93 9.35
C ILE A 45 -28.89 -14.69 8.41
N GLN A 46 -29.49 -15.30 7.38
CA GLN A 46 -28.75 -16.07 6.39
C GLN A 46 -28.81 -15.34 5.05
N ILE A 47 -27.65 -15.10 4.46
CA ILE A 47 -27.52 -14.40 3.18
C ILE A 47 -26.73 -15.27 2.22
N PRO A 48 -27.36 -15.82 1.18
CA PRO A 48 -26.66 -16.60 0.18
C PRO A 48 -25.85 -15.70 -0.78
N LEU A 49 -24.66 -16.12 -1.16
CA LEU A 49 -23.87 -15.49 -2.21
C LEU A 49 -24.27 -16.10 -3.55
N ILE A 50 -25.11 -15.41 -4.29
CA ILE A 50 -25.80 -15.96 -5.46
C ILE A 50 -25.22 -15.55 -6.81
N TYR A 51 -24.35 -14.55 -6.81
CA TYR A 51 -23.74 -14.03 -8.03
C TYR A 51 -22.29 -14.47 -8.16
N GLU A 52 -21.92 -15.09 -9.27
CA GLU A 52 -20.54 -15.14 -9.70
C GLU A 52 -20.21 -13.83 -10.40
N GLN A 53 -19.51 -12.95 -9.69
CA GLN A 53 -19.16 -11.62 -10.17
C GLN A 53 -17.99 -11.68 -11.15
N GLU A 54 -17.01 -12.56 -10.86
CA GLU A 54 -15.82 -12.79 -11.66
C GLU A 54 -15.50 -14.28 -11.77
N PRO A 55 -15.18 -14.77 -12.97
CA PRO A 55 -15.20 -14.11 -14.27
C PRO A 55 -16.60 -13.97 -14.87
N GLY A 56 -17.62 -14.57 -14.27
CA GLY A 56 -18.93 -14.89 -14.80
C GLY A 56 -19.90 -13.72 -15.03
N LYS A 57 -19.56 -12.46 -14.79
CA LYS A 57 -20.41 -11.27 -15.03
C LYS A 57 -21.83 -11.40 -14.43
N ASN A 58 -21.90 -11.70 -13.13
CA ASN A 58 -23.14 -11.87 -12.36
C ASN A 58 -24.01 -13.07 -12.79
N ILE A 59 -23.43 -14.11 -13.35
CA ILE A 59 -24.15 -15.37 -13.54
C ILE A 59 -24.49 -16.00 -12.19
N LYS A 60 -25.37 -16.98 -12.19
CA LYS A 60 -25.69 -17.71 -10.97
C LYS A 60 -24.49 -18.46 -10.44
N ALA A 61 -24.18 -18.28 -9.17
CA ALA A 61 -23.10 -18.99 -8.48
C ALA A 61 -23.34 -20.51 -8.53
N GLU A 62 -22.33 -21.27 -8.93
CA GLU A 62 -22.36 -22.73 -8.87
C GLU A 62 -22.16 -23.25 -7.45
N ARG A 63 -21.21 -22.66 -6.72
CA ARG A 63 -20.88 -23.04 -5.35
C ARG A 63 -21.89 -22.44 -4.38
N ASN A 64 -22.48 -23.29 -3.53
CA ASN A 64 -23.37 -22.84 -2.48
C ASN A 64 -22.56 -22.25 -1.32
N THR A 65 -22.64 -20.94 -1.15
CA THR A 65 -21.99 -20.22 -0.06
C THR A 65 -23.04 -19.39 0.68
N ILE A 66 -23.07 -19.52 2.02
CA ILE A 66 -24.02 -18.84 2.88
C ILE A 66 -23.25 -18.06 3.95
N ALA A 67 -23.58 -16.80 4.12
CA ALA A 67 -23.13 -15.99 5.25
C ALA A 67 -24.20 -15.91 6.32
N TYR A 68 -23.77 -15.90 7.59
CA TYR A 68 -24.58 -15.79 8.77
C TYR A 68 -24.17 -14.53 9.53
N LEU A 69 -25.12 -13.66 9.86
CA LEU A 69 -24.86 -12.40 10.57
C LEU A 69 -25.82 -12.26 11.76
N THR A 70 -25.25 -11.93 12.91
CA THR A 70 -25.97 -11.59 14.14
C THR A 70 -25.09 -10.67 15.00
N TYR A 71 -25.59 -10.14 16.10
CA TYR A 71 -24.83 -9.24 16.95
C TYR A 71 -25.20 -9.34 18.42
N SER A 72 -24.30 -8.86 19.28
CA SER A 72 -24.54 -8.59 20.70
C SER A 72 -24.44 -7.09 20.99
N ASP A 73 -24.48 -6.69 22.24
CA ASP A 73 -24.28 -5.28 22.62
C ASP A 73 -22.99 -4.69 22.07
N GLU A 74 -21.90 -5.45 22.06
CA GLU A 74 -20.53 -4.96 21.79
C GLU A 74 -19.91 -5.53 20.53
N PHE A 75 -20.48 -6.62 19.97
CA PHE A 75 -19.83 -7.38 18.89
C PHE A 75 -20.77 -7.68 17.74
N LEU A 76 -20.27 -7.55 16.54
CA LEU A 76 -20.83 -8.17 15.34
C LEU A 76 -20.25 -9.58 15.21
N PHE A 77 -21.10 -10.57 14.98
CA PHE A 77 -20.72 -11.94 14.67
C PHE A 77 -21.02 -12.22 13.21
N VAL A 78 -20.05 -12.76 12.52
CA VAL A 78 -20.15 -13.11 11.08
C VAL A 78 -19.62 -14.54 10.93
N ALA A 79 -20.35 -15.38 10.20
CA ALA A 79 -19.82 -16.65 9.76
C ALA A 79 -20.10 -16.89 8.29
N PHE A 80 -19.27 -17.71 7.66
CA PHE A 80 -19.46 -18.17 6.31
C PHE A 80 -19.31 -19.70 6.26
N VAL A 81 -20.14 -20.30 5.43
CA VAL A 81 -20.03 -21.72 5.08
C VAL A 81 -20.07 -21.82 3.55
N SER A 82 -19.02 -22.36 2.96
CA SER A 82 -18.94 -22.64 1.53
C SER A 82 -18.87 -24.15 1.33
N PHE A 83 -19.87 -24.71 0.65
CA PHE A 83 -19.96 -26.14 0.40
C PHE A 83 -19.11 -26.53 -0.81
N THR A 84 -18.40 -27.64 -0.71
CA THR A 84 -17.49 -28.16 -1.74
C THR A 84 -17.80 -29.62 -2.03
N ASP A 85 -17.44 -30.07 -3.23
CA ASP A 85 -17.38 -31.50 -3.48
C ASP A 85 -16.21 -32.12 -2.69
N PRO A 86 -16.30 -33.39 -2.24
CA PRO A 86 -15.30 -34.02 -1.38
C PRO A 86 -13.86 -33.99 -1.94
N ASP A 87 -13.73 -34.02 -3.26
CA ASP A 87 -12.41 -34.02 -3.94
C ASP A 87 -11.91 -32.60 -4.26
N THR A 88 -12.62 -31.55 -3.81
CA THR A 88 -12.22 -30.16 -4.07
C THR A 88 -11.09 -29.75 -3.15
N GLU A 89 -9.94 -29.42 -3.70
CA GLU A 89 -8.83 -28.83 -2.97
C GLU A 89 -9.19 -27.41 -2.51
N VAL A 90 -9.07 -27.14 -1.21
CA VAL A 90 -9.27 -25.82 -0.61
C VAL A 90 -7.92 -25.19 -0.34
N ARG A 91 -7.63 -24.09 -1.04
CA ARG A 91 -6.36 -23.37 -0.88
C ARG A 91 -6.33 -22.56 0.41
N ALA A 92 -5.51 -22.95 1.35
CA ALA A 92 -5.32 -22.20 2.58
C ALA A 92 -3.97 -22.48 3.24
N SER A 93 -3.36 -21.45 3.81
CA SER A 93 -2.12 -21.55 4.58
C SER A 93 -2.23 -20.71 5.85
N ILE A 94 -1.53 -21.11 6.91
CA ILE A 94 -1.39 -20.29 8.12
C ILE A 94 -0.47 -19.12 7.80
N ARG A 95 -1.01 -17.91 7.87
CA ARG A 95 -0.30 -16.69 7.49
C ARG A 95 -0.21 -15.70 8.63
N PRO A 96 0.86 -14.89 8.70
CA PRO A 96 0.85 -13.71 9.54
C PRO A 96 -0.33 -12.81 9.17
N ARG A 97 -0.86 -12.08 10.14
CA ARG A 97 -1.86 -11.06 9.90
C ARG A 97 -1.40 -10.08 8.81
N ASP A 98 -2.33 -9.65 7.95
CA ASP A 98 -2.15 -8.68 6.87
C ASP A 98 -1.09 -9.07 5.83
N ASN A 99 -0.84 -10.36 5.68
CA ASN A 99 0.03 -10.87 4.65
C ASN A 99 -0.70 -10.89 3.29
N MET A 100 -0.19 -10.12 2.33
CA MET A 100 -0.80 -10.00 0.99
C MET A 100 -0.93 -11.33 0.22
N SER A 101 -0.12 -12.35 0.58
CA SER A 101 -0.23 -13.66 -0.08
C SER A 101 -1.54 -14.41 0.24
N ILE A 102 -2.35 -13.91 1.19
CA ILE A 102 -3.69 -14.46 1.48
C ILE A 102 -4.63 -14.38 0.26
N TRP A 103 -4.38 -13.44 -0.68
CA TRP A 103 -5.14 -13.33 -1.91
C TRP A 103 -4.97 -14.51 -2.87
N ASN A 104 -4.02 -15.43 -2.59
CA ASN A 104 -3.87 -16.70 -3.28
C ASN A 104 -4.66 -17.84 -2.61
N ASP A 105 -5.26 -17.60 -1.45
CA ASP A 105 -6.04 -18.57 -0.67
C ASP A 105 -7.54 -18.43 -0.97
N ASP A 106 -8.30 -19.48 -0.67
CA ASP A 106 -9.76 -19.44 -0.61
C ASP A 106 -10.15 -18.65 0.64
N MET A 107 -10.90 -17.54 0.46
CA MET A 107 -11.15 -16.58 1.51
C MET A 107 -12.56 -16.01 1.48
N PHE A 108 -13.01 -15.54 2.63
CA PHE A 108 -14.28 -14.81 2.81
C PHE A 108 -14.03 -13.33 3.08
N ILE A 109 -14.95 -12.50 2.64
CA ILE A 109 -14.82 -11.05 2.66
C ILE A 109 -16.15 -10.42 3.08
N ILE A 110 -16.11 -9.45 4.01
CA ILE A 110 -17.21 -8.52 4.25
C ILE A 110 -16.72 -7.09 4.08
N ARG A 111 -17.52 -6.26 3.44
CA ARG A 111 -17.24 -4.84 3.19
C ARG A 111 -18.35 -4.02 3.83
N PHE A 112 -17.98 -2.94 4.53
CA PHE A 112 -18.91 -2.01 5.17
C PHE A 112 -18.64 -0.57 4.72
N ASP A 113 -19.64 0.11 4.14
CA ASP A 113 -19.72 1.56 4.10
C ASP A 113 -20.63 2.04 5.24
N THR A 114 -20.03 2.28 6.40
CA THR A 114 -20.74 2.62 7.63
C THR A 114 -21.31 4.02 7.64
N PHE A 115 -20.75 4.93 6.82
CA PHE A 115 -21.20 6.32 6.70
C PHE A 115 -22.16 6.52 5.54
N LYS A 116 -22.37 5.52 4.68
CA LYS A 116 -23.23 5.56 3.48
C LYS A 116 -22.88 6.72 2.54
N ASP A 117 -21.62 6.96 2.33
CA ASP A 117 -21.10 8.10 1.58
C ASP A 117 -20.13 7.72 0.47
N ALA A 118 -19.94 6.43 0.25
CA ALA A 118 -19.11 5.85 -0.81
C ALA A 118 -17.65 6.40 -0.84
N ARG A 119 -17.09 6.80 0.29
CA ARG A 119 -15.69 7.23 0.42
C ARG A 119 -14.75 6.07 0.58
N ASN A 120 -15.12 5.16 1.45
CA ASN A 120 -14.34 3.96 1.72
C ASN A 120 -15.24 2.83 2.23
N ASN A 121 -14.78 1.61 2.03
CA ASN A 121 -15.31 0.43 2.71
C ASN A 121 -14.27 -0.07 3.70
N PHE A 122 -14.71 -0.41 4.92
CA PHE A 122 -13.93 -1.20 5.86
C PHE A 122 -14.08 -2.66 5.46
N VAL A 123 -12.98 -3.31 5.16
CA VAL A 123 -12.95 -4.68 4.66
C VAL A 123 -12.35 -5.59 5.72
N PHE A 124 -13.07 -6.63 6.07
CA PHE A 124 -12.61 -7.72 6.94
C PHE A 124 -12.60 -8.99 6.11
N SER A 125 -11.55 -9.77 6.25
CA SER A 125 -11.44 -11.05 5.55
C SER A 125 -10.59 -12.06 6.33
N SER A 126 -10.81 -13.32 6.04
CA SER A 126 -9.92 -14.39 6.44
C SER A 126 -9.96 -15.56 5.45
N ASN A 127 -8.88 -16.33 5.42
CA ASN A 127 -8.92 -17.62 4.74
C ASN A 127 -9.61 -18.70 5.59
N SER A 128 -9.72 -19.90 5.03
CA SER A 128 -10.38 -21.05 5.67
C SER A 128 -9.70 -21.55 6.95
N LEU A 129 -8.46 -21.14 7.24
CA LEU A 129 -7.72 -21.45 8.47
C LEU A 129 -7.75 -20.28 9.48
N GLY A 130 -8.58 -19.25 9.24
CA GLY A 130 -8.73 -18.12 10.13
C GLY A 130 -7.58 -17.11 10.08
N SER A 131 -6.63 -17.19 9.14
CA SER A 131 -5.64 -16.14 8.94
C SER A 131 -6.31 -14.86 8.48
N GLN A 132 -6.01 -13.74 9.15
CA GLN A 132 -6.75 -12.47 9.02
C GLN A 132 -6.09 -11.53 8.03
N PHE A 133 -6.93 -10.77 7.32
CA PHE A 133 -6.53 -9.65 6.50
C PHE A 133 -7.60 -8.57 6.55
N ASP A 134 -7.23 -7.34 6.84
CA ASP A 134 -8.13 -6.21 6.76
C ASP A 134 -7.52 -5.03 6.02
N LEU A 135 -8.36 -4.18 5.45
CA LEU A 135 -7.97 -2.97 4.74
C LEU A 135 -9.13 -1.97 4.65
N ARG A 136 -8.82 -0.76 4.23
CA ARG A 136 -9.81 0.17 3.68
C ARG A 136 -9.71 0.17 2.16
N MET A 137 -10.87 -0.02 1.52
CA MET A 137 -11.01 0.24 0.09
C MET A 137 -11.46 1.68 -0.09
N LEU A 138 -10.73 2.45 -0.87
CA LEU A 138 -10.92 3.89 -1.04
C LEU A 138 -11.52 4.21 -2.41
N ASN A 139 -12.35 5.25 -2.49
CA ASN A 139 -12.77 5.83 -3.75
C ASN A 139 -11.64 6.70 -4.32
N ALA A 140 -10.62 6.05 -4.87
CA ALA A 140 -9.45 6.67 -5.47
C ALA A 140 -9.47 6.54 -7.00
N THR A 141 -8.75 7.42 -7.69
CA THR A 141 -8.66 7.44 -9.15
C THR A 141 -7.57 6.52 -9.70
N ASP A 142 -6.56 6.20 -8.91
CA ASP A 142 -5.51 5.27 -9.28
C ASP A 142 -5.60 3.94 -8.51
N ASP A 143 -5.20 2.84 -9.12
CA ASP A 143 -5.26 1.52 -8.51
C ASP A 143 -4.35 1.40 -7.28
N ARG A 144 -3.21 2.12 -7.26
CA ARG A 144 -2.29 2.16 -6.12
C ARG A 144 -2.90 2.86 -4.91
N GLY A 145 -3.89 3.73 -5.15
CA GLY A 145 -4.65 4.47 -4.14
C GLY A 145 -5.87 3.77 -3.59
N LYS A 146 -6.38 2.73 -4.25
CA LYS A 146 -7.64 2.07 -3.88
C LYS A 146 -7.56 1.30 -2.57
N TYR A 147 -6.45 0.65 -2.28
CA TYR A 147 -6.33 -0.28 -1.15
C TYR A 147 -5.37 0.28 -0.09
N ASP A 148 -5.91 0.62 1.07
CA ASP A 148 -5.15 1.10 2.22
C ASP A 148 -5.06 0.01 3.30
N SER A 149 -3.96 -0.73 3.30
CA SER A 149 -3.64 -1.77 4.28
C SER A 149 -3.16 -1.22 5.63
N SER A 150 -3.27 0.08 5.88
CA SER A 150 -2.95 0.67 7.17
C SER A 150 -4.11 0.59 8.17
N PHE A 151 -5.31 0.28 7.71
CA PHE A 151 -6.42 -0.10 8.58
C PHE A 151 -6.10 -1.45 9.22
N ASN A 152 -6.19 -1.52 10.54
CA ASN A 152 -5.78 -2.70 11.28
C ASN A 152 -6.71 -2.85 12.51
N ALA A 153 -7.75 -3.67 12.34
CA ALA A 153 -8.80 -3.88 13.33
C ALA A 153 -8.49 -5.10 14.22
N ASN A 154 -8.72 -5.00 15.49
CA ASN A 154 -8.54 -6.12 16.41
C ASN A 154 -9.81 -6.99 16.46
N PHE A 155 -9.93 -8.00 15.62
CA PHE A 155 -11.02 -8.95 15.59
C PHE A 155 -10.53 -10.40 15.75
N ILE A 156 -11.42 -11.32 16.10
CA ILE A 156 -11.12 -12.74 16.26
C ILE A 156 -11.69 -13.47 15.04
N SER A 157 -10.92 -14.38 14.46
CA SER A 157 -11.39 -15.30 13.42
C SER A 157 -10.87 -16.71 13.69
N ASN A 158 -11.72 -17.69 13.50
CA ASN A 158 -11.36 -19.10 13.49
C ASN A 158 -12.03 -19.75 12.28
N GLY A 159 -11.35 -20.73 11.70
CA GLY A 159 -11.87 -21.43 10.54
C GLY A 159 -11.51 -22.91 10.56
N SER A 160 -12.22 -23.68 9.76
CA SER A 160 -11.96 -25.10 9.56
C SER A 160 -12.31 -25.56 8.16
N ILE A 161 -11.63 -26.61 7.73
CA ILE A 161 -11.85 -27.31 6.47
C ILE A 161 -12.37 -28.72 6.84
N ALA A 162 -13.54 -29.07 6.32
CA ALA A 162 -14.14 -30.38 6.44
C ALA A 162 -14.23 -31.04 5.05
N GLU A 163 -14.67 -32.29 4.97
CA GLU A 163 -14.75 -33.08 3.74
C GLU A 163 -15.66 -32.44 2.67
N ASP A 164 -16.77 -31.80 3.11
CA ASP A 164 -17.81 -31.26 2.23
C ASP A 164 -17.92 -29.73 2.26
N ARG A 165 -17.07 -29.05 3.03
CA ARG A 165 -17.15 -27.59 3.20
C ARG A 165 -15.90 -27.02 3.83
N TYR A 166 -15.73 -25.71 3.66
CA TYR A 166 -14.88 -24.89 4.52
C TYR A 166 -15.69 -23.73 5.12
N GLN A 167 -15.31 -23.29 6.31
CA GLN A 167 -16.11 -22.37 7.08
C GLN A 167 -15.23 -21.51 7.98
N VAL A 168 -15.76 -20.33 8.37
CA VAL A 168 -15.11 -19.39 9.28
C VAL A 168 -16.13 -18.74 10.19
N GLU A 169 -15.68 -18.35 11.36
CA GLU A 169 -16.44 -17.56 12.34
C GLU A 169 -15.63 -16.36 12.77
N TRP A 170 -16.24 -15.18 12.76
CA TRP A 170 -15.63 -13.93 13.18
C TRP A 170 -16.40 -13.26 14.30
N LYS A 171 -15.64 -12.61 15.21
CA LYS A 171 -16.15 -11.74 16.25
C LYS A 171 -15.48 -10.41 16.14
N ILE A 172 -16.22 -9.40 15.68
CA ILE A 172 -15.71 -8.06 15.38
C ILE A 172 -16.26 -7.08 16.40
N PRO A 173 -15.44 -6.46 17.26
CA PRO A 173 -15.91 -5.42 18.18
C PRO A 173 -16.45 -4.21 17.40
N PHE A 174 -17.58 -3.64 17.80
CA PHE A 174 -18.08 -2.41 17.17
C PHE A 174 -17.14 -1.22 17.36
N SER A 175 -16.24 -1.25 18.34
CA SER A 175 -15.18 -0.25 18.51
C SER A 175 -14.13 -0.27 17.40
N GLU A 176 -14.00 -1.38 16.70
CA GLU A 176 -13.06 -1.54 15.56
C GLU A 176 -13.66 -1.13 14.21
N ILE A 177 -14.97 -0.87 14.17
CA ILE A 177 -15.69 -0.46 12.96
C ILE A 177 -16.03 1.04 13.09
N PRO A 178 -15.26 1.95 12.47
CA PRO A 178 -15.60 3.37 12.48
C PRO A 178 -17.01 3.60 11.91
N SER A 179 -17.88 4.25 12.68
CA SER A 179 -19.27 4.42 12.32
C SER A 179 -19.84 5.74 12.90
N PRO A 180 -20.96 6.25 12.40
CA PRO A 180 -21.61 7.44 12.93
C PRO A 180 -21.97 7.29 14.42
N ASN A 181 -22.12 8.44 15.11
CA ASN A 181 -22.62 8.45 16.48
C ASN A 181 -24.09 7.99 16.52
N GLY A 182 -24.46 7.29 17.60
CA GLY A 182 -25.81 6.76 17.81
C GLY A 182 -25.80 5.27 18.15
N GLU A 183 -26.86 4.82 18.79
CA GLU A 183 -27.04 3.42 19.17
C GLU A 183 -27.65 2.60 18.03
N ASN A 184 -28.45 3.23 17.19
CA ASN A 184 -29.03 2.63 16.00
C ASN A 184 -28.16 2.99 14.78
N GLN A 185 -27.76 1.97 14.07
CA GLN A 185 -26.85 2.06 12.91
C GLN A 185 -27.54 1.51 11.66
N GLN A 186 -27.26 2.16 10.56
CA GLN A 186 -27.64 1.70 9.24
C GLN A 186 -26.42 1.79 8.33
N TRP A 187 -25.87 0.65 7.92
CA TRP A 187 -24.65 0.56 7.12
C TRP A 187 -24.95 -0.03 5.76
N ASN A 188 -24.24 0.41 4.72
CA ASN A 188 -24.17 -0.36 3.50
C ASN A 188 -23.17 -1.49 3.69
N PHE A 189 -23.44 -2.66 3.12
CA PHE A 189 -22.54 -3.81 3.20
C PHE A 189 -22.57 -4.67 1.95
N ASN A 190 -21.52 -5.49 1.77
CA ASN A 190 -21.40 -6.50 0.73
C ASN A 190 -20.63 -7.70 1.27
N LEU A 191 -21.00 -8.90 0.82
CA LEU A 191 -20.38 -10.17 1.20
C LEU A 191 -19.74 -10.81 -0.02
N GLY A 192 -18.57 -11.41 0.15
CA GLY A 192 -17.84 -12.08 -0.91
C GLY A 192 -17.20 -13.40 -0.44
N ASN A 193 -17.01 -14.29 -1.38
CA ASN A 193 -16.20 -15.48 -1.26
C ASN A 193 -15.31 -15.58 -2.51
N ARG A 194 -14.02 -15.64 -2.31
CA ARG A 194 -13.04 -15.86 -3.37
C ARG A 194 -12.46 -17.24 -3.22
N TYR A 195 -12.45 -18.01 -4.30
CA TYR A 195 -11.89 -19.35 -4.30
C TYR A 195 -11.31 -19.69 -5.66
N TYR A 196 -10.51 -20.75 -5.69
CA TYR A 196 -9.89 -21.26 -6.90
C TYR A 196 -10.58 -22.53 -7.38
N LYS A 197 -10.89 -22.61 -8.69
CA LYS A 197 -11.47 -23.78 -9.33
C LYS A 197 -11.06 -23.84 -10.81
N ASP A 198 -10.66 -25.00 -11.29
CA ASP A 198 -10.35 -25.26 -12.71
C ASP A 198 -9.35 -24.28 -13.34
N GLY A 199 -8.30 -23.93 -12.59
CA GLY A 199 -7.27 -23.00 -13.07
C GLY A 199 -7.65 -21.53 -13.02
N LYS A 200 -8.80 -21.15 -12.42
CA LYS A 200 -9.30 -19.78 -12.34
C LYS A 200 -9.62 -19.37 -10.92
N THR A 201 -9.44 -18.10 -10.62
CA THR A 201 -10.01 -17.48 -9.43
C THR A 201 -11.45 -17.10 -9.71
N ILE A 202 -12.37 -17.50 -8.84
CA ILE A 202 -13.80 -17.20 -8.90
C ILE A 202 -14.14 -16.30 -7.70
N GLU A 203 -14.90 -15.24 -7.95
CA GLU A 203 -15.42 -14.35 -6.91
C GLU A 203 -16.94 -14.39 -6.89
N LEU A 204 -17.49 -14.84 -5.76
CA LEU A 204 -18.92 -14.79 -5.49
C LEU A 204 -19.27 -13.52 -4.67
N GLY A 205 -20.47 -13.00 -4.90
CA GLY A 205 -21.02 -11.89 -4.15
C GLY A 205 -22.47 -12.07 -3.76
N SER A 206 -22.88 -11.40 -2.69
CA SER A 206 -24.31 -11.30 -2.31
C SER A 206 -25.11 -10.36 -3.22
N GLN A 207 -24.41 -9.48 -3.94
CA GLN A 207 -24.96 -8.44 -4.83
C GLN A 207 -24.37 -8.57 -6.22
N ALA A 208 -25.09 -8.10 -7.23
CA ALA A 208 -24.57 -7.96 -8.57
C ALA A 208 -23.53 -6.83 -8.64
N TYR A 209 -22.51 -7.00 -9.50
CA TYR A 209 -21.42 -6.04 -9.73
C TYR A 209 -21.58 -5.33 -11.08
N ASP A 210 -21.62 -4.00 -11.08
CA ASP A 210 -21.71 -3.17 -12.29
C ASP A 210 -20.31 -2.83 -12.81
N ARG A 211 -19.84 -3.53 -13.85
CA ARG A 211 -18.51 -3.31 -14.45
C ARG A 211 -18.37 -1.96 -15.16
N ASP A 212 -19.48 -1.30 -15.50
CA ASP A 212 -19.50 0.07 -16.04
C ASP A 212 -19.34 1.14 -14.97
N ASN A 213 -19.37 0.77 -13.67
CA ASN A 213 -19.18 1.66 -12.56
C ASN A 213 -17.77 1.52 -11.96
N PRO A 214 -16.82 2.44 -12.23
CA PRO A 214 -15.46 2.34 -11.73
C PRO A 214 -15.32 2.56 -10.22
N CYS A 215 -16.38 3.02 -9.56
CA CYS A 215 -16.42 3.22 -8.13
C CYS A 215 -16.78 1.92 -7.40
N GLU A 216 -15.79 1.11 -7.05
CA GLU A 216 -16.02 -0.15 -6.33
C GLU A 216 -16.71 0.06 -4.98
N VAL A 217 -16.31 1.07 -4.21
CA VAL A 217 -16.96 1.39 -2.92
C VAL A 217 -18.43 1.81 -3.07
N CYS A 218 -18.80 2.41 -4.22
CA CYS A 218 -20.17 2.78 -4.51
C CYS A 218 -21.10 1.58 -4.78
N GLN A 219 -20.51 0.40 -4.96
CA GLN A 219 -21.24 -0.84 -5.27
C GLN A 219 -21.59 -1.66 -4.03
N THR A 220 -21.22 -1.18 -2.86
CA THR A 220 -21.65 -1.71 -1.56
C THR A 220 -23.01 -1.07 -1.23
N THR A 221 -24.10 -1.75 -1.55
CA THR A 221 -25.43 -1.13 -1.60
C THR A 221 -26.47 -1.76 -0.69
N ASP A 222 -26.40 -3.04 -0.33
CA ASP A 222 -27.35 -3.66 0.60
C ASP A 222 -27.25 -3.02 1.98
N ILE A 223 -28.39 -2.87 2.66
CA ILE A 223 -28.48 -2.18 3.94
C ILE A 223 -28.53 -3.16 5.09
N LEU A 224 -27.72 -2.92 6.11
CA LEU A 224 -27.69 -3.63 7.36
C LEU A 224 -28.18 -2.71 8.49
N ASN A 225 -29.29 -3.06 9.15
CA ASN A 225 -29.84 -2.37 10.30
C ASN A 225 -29.38 -3.07 11.59
N ILE A 226 -28.81 -2.31 12.52
CA ILE A 226 -28.33 -2.76 13.80
C ILE A 226 -28.83 -1.78 14.87
N SER A 227 -29.48 -2.27 15.92
CA SER A 227 -30.10 -1.40 16.94
C SER A 227 -29.48 -1.62 18.32
N ASN A 228 -29.47 -0.54 19.13
CA ASN A 228 -29.03 -0.60 20.53
C ASN A 228 -27.63 -1.19 20.73
N ILE A 229 -26.65 -0.78 19.91
CA ILE A 229 -25.26 -1.16 20.08
C ILE A 229 -24.57 -0.31 21.15
N LYS A 230 -23.69 -0.95 21.92
CA LYS A 230 -22.85 -0.28 22.91
C LYS A 230 -21.42 -0.23 22.38
N VAL A 231 -20.99 0.92 21.91
CA VAL A 231 -19.60 1.09 21.52
C VAL A 231 -18.81 1.67 22.68
N LYS A 232 -17.89 0.87 23.22
CA LYS A 232 -16.97 1.32 24.26
C LYS A 232 -15.99 2.32 23.69
N LYS A 233 -15.75 3.41 24.39
CA LYS A 233 -14.68 4.35 24.06
C LYS A 233 -13.35 3.66 24.37
N ARG A 234 -12.44 3.72 23.42
CA ARG A 234 -11.12 3.17 23.56
C ARG A 234 -10.26 4.13 24.39
N PHE A 235 -9.61 3.59 25.40
CA PHE A 235 -8.50 4.20 26.09
C PHE A 235 -7.41 3.15 26.28
N GLU A 236 -6.32 3.33 25.55
CA GLU A 236 -5.25 2.34 25.46
C GLU A 236 -3.90 2.98 25.78
N LEU A 237 -3.10 2.25 26.51
CA LEU A 237 -1.69 2.56 26.73
C LEU A 237 -0.84 1.54 25.97
N LEU A 238 0.20 2.02 25.34
CA LEU A 238 1.14 1.23 24.53
C LEU A 238 2.57 1.49 25.04
N PRO A 239 2.92 1.03 26.27
CA PRO A 239 4.30 1.06 26.70
C PRO A 239 5.14 0.16 25.79
N TYR A 240 6.34 0.62 25.47
CA TYR A 240 7.30 -0.22 24.79
C TYR A 240 8.70 -0.07 25.38
N VAL A 241 9.49 -1.12 25.20
CA VAL A 241 10.91 -1.15 25.49
C VAL A 241 11.63 -1.79 24.30
N SER A 242 12.75 -1.22 23.93
CA SER A 242 13.68 -1.84 22.99
C SER A 242 15.11 -1.74 23.50
N ALA A 243 15.92 -2.69 23.06
CA ALA A 243 17.35 -2.69 23.30
C ALA A 243 18.05 -3.22 22.06
N SER A 244 19.18 -2.61 21.72
CA SER A 244 20.05 -3.09 20.67
C SER A 244 21.52 -2.97 21.08
N VAL A 245 22.31 -3.87 20.55
CA VAL A 245 23.78 -3.81 20.63
C VAL A 245 24.33 -4.02 19.24
N SER A 246 25.10 -3.06 18.75
CA SER A 246 25.82 -3.14 17.50
C SER A 246 27.31 -3.40 17.76
N GLY A 247 27.97 -4.10 16.85
CA GLY A 247 29.41 -4.33 16.92
C GLY A 247 30.00 -4.38 15.53
N GLU A 248 31.22 -3.91 15.43
CA GLU A 248 31.99 -3.87 14.20
C GLU A 248 33.43 -4.32 14.44
N ARG A 249 34.10 -4.77 13.39
CA ARG A 249 35.53 -5.01 13.35
C ARG A 249 36.14 -4.42 12.08
N GLU A 250 37.34 -3.87 12.19
CA GLU A 250 38.05 -3.29 11.05
C GLU A 250 38.51 -4.37 10.08
N ASN A 251 39.19 -5.41 10.63
CA ASN A 251 39.65 -6.54 9.83
C ASN A 251 38.87 -7.81 10.17
N ILE A 252 38.73 -8.70 9.19
CA ILE A 252 37.94 -9.93 9.32
C ILE A 252 38.45 -10.88 10.40
N ASP A 253 39.75 -10.81 10.73
CA ASP A 253 40.41 -11.64 11.75
C ASP A 253 40.36 -11.04 13.15
N ASP A 254 39.97 -9.77 13.28
CA ASP A 254 39.80 -9.10 14.57
C ASP A 254 38.57 -9.60 15.31
N LYS A 255 38.55 -9.40 16.63
CA LYS A 255 37.33 -9.60 17.42
C LYS A 255 36.36 -8.46 17.14
N ILE A 256 35.07 -8.78 17.09
CA ILE A 256 34.02 -7.75 16.98
C ILE A 256 34.04 -6.93 18.28
N SER A 257 34.22 -5.62 18.15
CA SER A 257 34.03 -4.64 19.22
C SER A 257 32.57 -4.23 19.30
N TYR A 258 31.93 -4.48 20.43
CA TYR A 258 30.53 -4.11 20.64
C TYR A 258 30.43 -2.76 21.34
N ASP A 259 29.53 -1.92 20.81
CA ASP A 259 29.14 -0.67 21.42
C ASP A 259 28.35 -0.89 22.72
N PRO A 260 28.19 0.14 23.56
CA PRO A 260 27.28 0.08 24.69
C PRO A 260 25.85 -0.23 24.25
N ILE A 261 25.12 -0.99 25.07
CA ILE A 261 23.72 -1.34 24.75
C ILE A 261 22.87 -0.06 24.69
N GLU A 262 22.33 0.22 23.52
CA GLU A 262 21.29 1.24 23.33
C GLU A 262 20.00 0.73 23.91
N ARG A 263 19.38 1.53 24.76
CA ARG A 263 18.09 1.22 25.40
C ARG A 263 17.12 2.36 25.11
N ARG A 264 15.91 2.01 24.69
CA ARG A 264 14.84 2.96 24.45
C ARG A 264 13.60 2.53 25.20
N VAL A 265 12.92 3.48 25.80
CA VAL A 265 11.63 3.30 26.47
C VAL A 265 10.71 4.39 25.97
N GLY A 266 9.49 4.05 25.68
CA GLY A 266 8.49 5.01 25.26
C GLY A 266 7.09 4.56 25.60
N LEU A 267 6.13 5.45 25.27
CA LEU A 267 4.73 5.27 25.59
C LEU A 267 3.86 5.82 24.48
N GLY A 268 2.95 5.00 23.98
CA GLY A 268 1.83 5.42 23.16
C GLY A 268 0.55 5.53 24.01
N ILE A 269 -0.30 6.50 23.69
CA ILE A 269 -1.62 6.69 24.30
C ILE A 269 -2.63 6.85 23.16
N ASN A 270 -3.63 5.96 23.10
CA ASN A 270 -4.75 6.08 22.17
C ASN A 270 -6.03 6.35 22.95
N MET A 271 -6.75 7.39 22.59
CA MET A 271 -7.96 7.80 23.27
C MET A 271 -9.05 8.18 22.27
N ASP A 272 -10.23 7.58 22.39
CA ASP A 272 -11.41 7.98 21.62
C ASP A 272 -12.26 8.97 22.44
N PHE A 273 -12.41 10.21 21.93
CA PHE A 273 -13.36 11.17 22.48
C PHE A 273 -14.80 10.73 22.22
N ASN A 274 -15.03 10.20 21.02
CA ASN A 274 -16.31 9.64 20.58
C ASN A 274 -16.02 8.62 19.43
N LYS A 275 -17.07 8.03 18.84
CA LYS A 275 -16.96 7.04 17.74
C LYS A 275 -16.23 7.57 16.48
N THR A 276 -16.18 8.89 16.32
CA THR A 276 -15.68 9.54 15.10
C THR A 276 -14.40 10.33 15.31
N THR A 277 -13.95 10.51 16.57
CA THR A 277 -12.79 11.35 16.88
C THR A 277 -11.86 10.64 17.86
N SER A 278 -10.61 10.47 17.46
CA SER A 278 -9.54 9.84 18.25
C SER A 278 -8.31 10.73 18.34
N LEU A 279 -7.63 10.64 19.46
CA LEU A 279 -6.34 11.26 19.74
C LEU A 279 -5.31 10.15 19.99
N GLU A 280 -4.17 10.26 19.35
CA GLU A 280 -3.00 9.42 19.56
C GLU A 280 -1.82 10.28 19.94
N VAL A 281 -1.18 9.97 21.06
CA VAL A 281 0.04 10.65 21.54
C VAL A 281 1.12 9.61 21.71
N THR A 282 2.32 9.92 21.26
CA THR A 282 3.47 9.04 21.45
C THR A 282 4.67 9.82 21.97
N PHE A 283 5.34 9.25 22.96
CA PHE A 283 6.55 9.74 23.57
C PHE A 283 7.69 8.80 23.23
N ASN A 284 8.78 9.37 22.70
CA ASN A 284 9.99 8.66 22.31
C ASN A 284 9.70 7.35 21.55
N PRO A 285 8.87 7.39 20.48
CA PRO A 285 8.47 6.16 19.79
C PRO A 285 9.68 5.47 19.18
N ASP A 286 9.73 4.14 19.32
CA ASP A 286 10.72 3.34 18.62
C ASP A 286 10.26 3.09 17.17
N PHE A 287 10.80 3.86 16.27
CA PHE A 287 10.61 3.69 14.84
C PHE A 287 11.75 2.90 14.19
N SER A 288 12.61 2.25 14.97
CA SER A 288 13.59 1.32 14.43
C SER A 288 12.86 0.26 13.58
N GLN A 289 13.25 0.16 12.33
CA GLN A 289 12.65 -0.79 11.42
C GLN A 289 13.24 -2.17 11.71
N VAL A 290 12.47 -2.99 12.37
CA VAL A 290 12.81 -4.39 12.62
C VAL A 290 12.78 -5.21 11.31
N GLU A 291 11.95 -4.78 10.36
CA GLU A 291 11.93 -5.35 9.02
C GLU A 291 12.86 -4.56 8.10
N ALA A 292 13.97 -5.17 7.70
CA ALA A 292 14.79 -4.59 6.65
C ALA A 292 13.95 -4.39 5.38
N ASP A 293 13.97 -3.17 4.83
CA ASP A 293 13.41 -2.92 3.52
C ASP A 293 14.07 -3.86 2.50
N VAL A 294 13.32 -4.26 1.48
CA VAL A 294 13.91 -5.01 0.36
C VAL A 294 14.92 -4.12 -0.33
N THR A 295 16.15 -4.59 -0.43
CA THR A 295 17.21 -3.85 -1.13
C THR A 295 16.79 -3.64 -2.59
N ARG A 296 16.83 -2.39 -3.04
CA ARG A 296 16.56 -2.00 -4.41
C ARG A 296 17.87 -1.71 -5.13
N ILE A 297 17.88 -1.94 -6.43
CA ILE A 297 18.99 -1.52 -7.28
C ILE A 297 18.84 0.00 -7.48
N ASP A 298 19.75 0.77 -6.89
CA ASP A 298 19.76 2.24 -6.94
C ASP A 298 21.01 2.83 -7.58
N ILE A 299 21.89 1.96 -8.07
CA ILE A 299 23.22 2.32 -8.59
C ILE A 299 23.17 3.30 -9.77
N ASN A 300 22.05 3.37 -10.48
CA ASN A 300 21.82 4.29 -11.62
C ASN A 300 20.62 5.23 -11.36
N SER A 301 20.36 5.62 -10.12
CA SER A 301 19.26 6.53 -9.79
C SER A 301 19.74 7.95 -9.58
N ALA A 302 19.24 8.88 -10.37
CA ALA A 302 19.50 10.31 -10.22
C ALA A 302 18.67 10.97 -9.10
N VAL A 303 17.71 10.26 -8.52
CA VAL A 303 16.78 10.78 -7.52
C VAL A 303 16.66 9.87 -6.32
N SER A 304 16.34 10.45 -5.17
CA SER A 304 16.11 9.73 -3.91
C SER A 304 14.98 8.70 -4.03
N LEU A 305 15.16 7.54 -3.39
CA LEU A 305 14.16 6.46 -3.40
C LEU A 305 13.08 6.70 -2.34
N ARG A 306 11.84 6.45 -2.73
CA ARG A 306 10.68 6.49 -1.83
C ARG A 306 10.42 5.12 -1.21
N TYR A 307 10.32 5.05 0.13
CA TYR A 307 10.00 3.84 0.88
C TYR A 307 8.58 3.87 1.44
N ARG A 308 7.92 2.70 1.53
CA ARG A 308 6.61 2.58 2.17
C ARG A 308 6.67 2.89 3.65
N GLU A 309 5.60 3.52 4.19
CA GLU A 309 5.42 3.64 5.64
C GLU A 309 5.06 2.27 6.25
N ARG A 310 5.77 1.89 7.31
CA ARG A 310 5.55 0.64 8.05
C ARG A 310 5.33 0.88 9.53
N ARG A 311 5.54 2.11 10.02
CA ARG A 311 5.36 2.48 11.42
C ARG A 311 3.87 2.62 11.72
N PRO A 312 3.27 1.80 12.63
CA PRO A 312 1.83 1.76 12.86
C PRO A 312 1.22 3.12 13.22
N TYR A 313 1.94 3.93 14.02
CA TYR A 313 1.50 5.27 14.40
C TYR A 313 1.25 6.16 13.18
N PHE A 314 2.15 6.17 12.20
CA PHE A 314 2.00 6.99 11.00
C PHE A 314 1.08 6.39 9.95
N SER A 315 0.84 5.10 9.98
CA SER A 315 -0.01 4.43 8.98
C SER A 315 -1.48 4.81 9.13
N ARG A 316 -1.98 4.97 10.38
CA ARG A 316 -3.39 5.30 10.64
C ARG A 316 -3.74 6.72 10.21
N GLY A 317 -4.75 6.88 9.35
CA GLY A 317 -5.24 8.17 8.84
C GLY A 317 -4.45 8.75 7.67
N THR A 318 -3.46 8.02 7.12
CA THR A 318 -2.70 8.46 5.94
C THR A 318 -3.56 8.61 4.69
N ASP A 319 -4.67 7.90 4.60
CA ASP A 319 -5.65 8.06 3.54
C ASP A 319 -6.24 9.49 3.48
N ILE A 320 -6.28 10.19 4.62
CA ILE A 320 -6.75 11.59 4.67
C ILE A 320 -5.72 12.55 4.06
N VAL A 321 -4.43 12.31 4.24
CA VAL A 321 -3.30 13.17 3.80
C VAL A 321 -2.56 12.61 2.59
N ARG A 322 -3.22 11.78 1.80
CA ARG A 322 -2.67 11.22 0.57
C ARG A 322 -2.90 12.17 -0.59
N PHE A 323 -1.84 12.48 -1.33
CA PHE A 323 -1.84 13.35 -2.50
C PHE A 323 -1.13 12.65 -3.65
N SER A 324 -1.46 13.05 -4.88
CA SER A 324 -0.94 12.42 -6.12
C SER A 324 0.58 12.50 -6.23
N ASP A 325 1.19 13.54 -5.68
CA ASP A 325 2.61 13.82 -5.89
C ASP A 325 3.42 14.01 -4.60
N GLY A 326 2.90 13.51 -3.50
CA GLY A 326 3.69 13.43 -2.29
C GLY A 326 3.85 14.73 -1.52
N ALA A 327 2.85 15.62 -1.52
CA ALA A 327 2.81 16.80 -0.65
C ALA A 327 2.92 16.45 0.85
N PHE A 328 2.55 15.23 1.22
CA PHE A 328 2.82 14.64 2.52
C PHE A 328 3.52 13.28 2.39
N TYR A 329 4.53 13.06 3.21
CA TYR A 329 5.26 11.81 3.33
C TYR A 329 5.66 11.58 4.78
N SER A 330 5.04 10.62 5.44
CA SER A 330 5.22 10.38 6.88
C SER A 330 6.65 10.05 7.29
N ARG A 331 7.45 9.44 6.40
CA ARG A 331 8.87 9.14 6.66
C ARG A 331 9.78 10.38 6.59
N SER A 332 9.25 11.54 6.15
CA SER A 332 9.96 12.80 6.35
C SER A 332 10.07 13.19 7.84
N ILE A 333 9.22 12.63 8.70
CA ILE A 333 9.33 12.69 10.16
C ILE A 333 10.06 11.42 10.60
N SER A 334 11.38 11.51 10.80
CA SER A 334 12.23 10.33 10.91
C SER A 334 12.35 9.79 12.33
N ASN A 335 12.62 10.67 13.32
CA ASN A 335 12.94 10.30 14.70
C ASN A 335 12.27 11.25 15.72
N PRO A 336 10.93 11.29 15.81
CA PRO A 336 10.26 12.21 16.73
C PRO A 336 10.41 11.78 18.19
N SER A 337 10.78 12.72 19.07
CA SER A 337 10.78 12.52 20.53
C SER A 337 9.37 12.54 21.11
N ILE A 338 8.49 13.34 20.52
CA ILE A 338 7.05 13.39 20.82
C ILE A 338 6.28 13.64 19.54
N SER A 339 5.14 12.98 19.42
CA SER A 339 4.18 13.27 18.36
C SER A 339 2.75 13.11 18.84
N THR A 340 1.86 13.97 18.37
CA THR A 340 0.43 13.95 18.66
C THR A 340 -0.34 13.96 17.36
N LYS A 341 -1.34 13.08 17.23
CA LYS A 341 -2.18 12.97 16.05
C LYS A 341 -3.66 12.93 16.45
N LEU A 342 -4.47 13.80 15.85
CA LEU A 342 -5.92 13.83 16.00
C LEU A 342 -6.58 13.47 14.69
N LEU A 343 -7.47 12.50 14.74
CA LEU A 343 -8.28 12.05 13.61
C LEU A 343 -9.75 12.26 13.95
N SER A 344 -10.49 12.91 13.06
CA SER A 344 -11.94 13.01 13.17
C SER A 344 -12.59 12.71 11.83
N GLN A 345 -13.58 11.85 11.82
CA GLN A 345 -14.31 11.47 10.62
C GLN A 345 -15.80 11.37 10.95
N ASN A 346 -16.60 12.20 10.32
CA ASN A 346 -18.06 12.12 10.37
C ASN A 346 -18.65 12.06 8.95
N SER A 347 -19.96 11.98 8.82
CA SER A 347 -20.64 11.87 7.52
C SER A 347 -20.30 12.98 6.52
N ASN A 348 -19.95 14.19 6.98
CA ASN A 348 -19.79 15.35 6.11
C ASN A 348 -18.37 15.92 6.09
N SER A 349 -17.46 15.48 6.99
CA SER A 349 -16.11 16.04 7.07
C SER A 349 -15.12 15.07 7.66
N ARG A 350 -13.86 15.31 7.32
CA ARG A 350 -12.70 14.60 7.88
C ARG A 350 -11.66 15.63 8.31
N ILE A 351 -11.01 15.37 9.43
CA ILE A 351 -9.92 16.19 9.97
C ILE A 351 -8.75 15.26 10.28
N PHE A 352 -7.58 15.68 9.84
CA PHE A 352 -6.31 15.13 10.24
C PHE A 352 -5.45 16.26 10.79
N PHE A 353 -4.95 16.10 11.99
CA PHE A 353 -3.94 16.97 12.57
C PHE A 353 -2.81 16.13 13.13
N LEU A 354 -1.56 16.51 12.85
CA LEU A 354 -0.37 15.87 13.38
C LEU A 354 0.63 16.96 13.76
N THR A 355 1.23 16.81 14.93
CA THR A 355 2.38 17.63 15.36
C THR A 355 3.48 16.72 15.90
N ALA A 356 4.74 17.08 15.66
CA ALA A 356 5.89 16.30 16.09
C ALA A 356 7.11 17.18 16.35
N VAL A 357 7.94 16.78 17.32
CA VAL A 357 9.31 17.25 17.50
C VAL A 357 10.24 16.18 16.97
N ASP A 358 10.79 16.40 15.78
CA ASP A 358 11.68 15.45 15.07
C ASP A 358 13.13 15.77 15.40
N GLN A 359 13.91 14.77 15.81
CA GLN A 359 15.29 14.97 16.30
C GLN A 359 16.33 14.83 15.19
N ASP A 360 15.94 14.31 14.03
CA ASP A 360 16.85 14.02 12.93
C ASP A 360 16.11 14.23 11.60
N SER A 361 16.06 15.50 11.19
CA SER A 361 15.21 15.96 10.09
C SER A 361 15.84 15.67 8.74
N PRO A 362 15.20 14.88 7.84
CA PRO A 362 15.62 14.80 6.45
C PRO A 362 15.22 16.09 5.71
N TYR A 363 16.12 16.58 4.85
CA TYR A 363 15.90 17.72 3.97
C TYR A 363 16.11 17.32 2.53
N LEU A 364 15.04 17.31 1.74
CA LEU A 364 15.05 16.88 0.35
C LEU A 364 14.96 18.10 -0.58
N VAL A 365 16.01 18.33 -1.35
CA VAL A 365 16.04 19.37 -2.39
C VAL A 365 15.71 18.74 -3.73
N ALA A 366 14.62 19.18 -4.34
CA ALA A 366 14.23 18.78 -5.69
C ALA A 366 14.90 19.69 -6.72
N SER A 367 15.36 19.12 -7.84
CA SER A 367 15.77 19.89 -8.99
C SER A 367 15.12 19.34 -10.27
N GLU A 368 15.49 19.88 -11.42
CA GLU A 368 14.95 19.47 -12.72
C GLU A 368 15.24 17.99 -13.03
N ASP A 369 16.48 17.57 -12.81
CA ASP A 369 16.96 16.23 -13.22
C ASP A 369 17.37 15.35 -12.06
N LYS A 370 17.81 15.92 -10.93
CA LYS A 370 18.33 15.20 -9.77
C LYS A 370 17.59 15.58 -8.47
N SER A 371 17.85 14.87 -7.38
CA SER A 371 17.47 15.31 -6.05
C SER A 371 18.64 15.13 -5.09
N TYR A 372 18.67 15.98 -4.05
CA TYR A 372 19.71 15.99 -3.03
C TYR A 372 19.06 15.78 -1.68
N LEU A 373 19.64 14.92 -0.87
CA LEU A 373 19.12 14.58 0.46
C LEU A 373 20.17 14.93 1.51
N GLY A 374 19.85 15.88 2.37
CA GLY A 374 20.56 16.15 3.60
C GLY A 374 19.79 15.62 4.80
N GLN A 375 20.44 15.42 5.92
CA GLN A 375 19.80 14.97 7.15
C GLN A 375 20.54 15.52 8.38
N GLY A 376 19.77 15.94 9.39
CA GLY A 376 20.31 16.36 10.67
C GLY A 376 19.41 17.34 11.43
N GLY A 377 19.77 17.60 12.67
CA GLY A 377 19.15 18.60 13.51
C GLY A 377 17.70 18.37 13.92
N GLN A 378 17.29 19.13 14.91
CA GLN A 378 15.93 19.10 15.42
C GLN A 378 15.00 19.97 14.58
N SER A 379 13.74 19.55 14.43
CA SER A 379 12.69 20.38 13.84
C SER A 379 11.33 20.17 14.52
N PHE A 380 10.47 21.18 14.38
CA PHE A 380 9.09 21.13 14.81
C PHE A 380 8.19 21.06 13.58
N VAL A 381 7.34 20.04 13.53
CA VAL A 381 6.49 19.70 12.37
C VAL A 381 5.03 19.81 12.75
N ASN A 382 4.23 20.44 11.87
CA ASN A 382 2.76 20.42 11.94
C ASN A 382 2.18 20.06 10.60
N VAL A 383 1.11 19.26 10.62
CA VAL A 383 0.31 18.92 9.45
C VAL A 383 -1.15 19.06 9.81
N PHE A 384 -1.90 19.78 9.01
CA PHE A 384 -3.35 19.90 9.16
C PHE A 384 -4.03 19.69 7.83
N ARG A 385 -5.08 18.88 7.84
CA ARG A 385 -6.00 18.74 6.71
C ARG A 385 -7.45 18.76 7.18
N TYR A 386 -8.26 19.52 6.50
CA TYR A 386 -9.70 19.50 6.56
C TYR A 386 -10.28 19.09 5.20
N GLN A 387 -11.20 18.14 5.19
CA GLN A 387 -11.89 17.71 4.00
C GLN A 387 -13.40 17.76 4.23
N ARG A 388 -14.11 18.49 3.38
CA ARG A 388 -15.58 18.59 3.37
C ARG A 388 -16.12 17.70 2.25
N ILE A 389 -17.09 16.87 2.60
CA ILE A 389 -17.87 16.10 1.66
C ILE A 389 -19.15 16.89 1.42
N ILE A 390 -19.37 17.28 0.16
CA ILE A 390 -20.52 18.09 -0.24
C ILE A 390 -21.72 17.18 -0.46
N ASN A 391 -21.48 16.06 -1.16
CA ASN A 391 -22.43 14.98 -1.43
C ASN A 391 -21.66 13.76 -1.95
N ASP A 392 -22.35 12.74 -2.44
CA ASP A 392 -21.76 11.54 -3.07
C ASP A 392 -20.93 11.85 -4.33
N LYS A 393 -20.99 13.06 -4.89
CA LYS A 393 -20.33 13.47 -6.14
C LYS A 393 -19.21 14.47 -5.98
N ALA A 394 -19.09 15.12 -4.83
CA ALA A 394 -18.12 16.19 -4.66
C ALA A 394 -17.50 16.22 -3.27
N ARG A 395 -16.18 16.41 -3.22
CA ARG A 395 -15.44 16.73 -2.01
C ARG A 395 -14.44 17.84 -2.29
N ILE A 396 -14.15 18.65 -1.28
CA ILE A 396 -13.12 19.68 -1.30
C ILE A 396 -12.28 19.56 -0.02
N GLY A 397 -10.98 19.76 -0.14
CA GLY A 397 -10.02 19.72 0.95
C GLY A 397 -9.20 20.98 1.04
N MET A 398 -8.71 21.25 2.25
CA MET A 398 -7.69 22.25 2.55
C MET A 398 -6.56 21.54 3.29
N TYR A 399 -5.33 21.82 2.91
CA TYR A 399 -4.13 21.22 3.48
C TYR A 399 -3.13 22.31 3.86
N THR A 400 -2.45 22.12 4.99
CA THR A 400 -1.24 22.87 5.33
C THR A 400 -0.25 21.98 6.08
N SER A 401 1.02 22.16 5.80
CA SER A 401 2.13 21.60 6.58
C SER A 401 3.19 22.65 6.83
N ASN A 402 3.83 22.54 7.99
CA ASN A 402 4.87 23.44 8.43
C ASN A 402 6.02 22.61 9.03
N ARG A 403 7.25 23.01 8.75
CA ARG A 403 8.45 22.52 9.43
C ARG A 403 9.31 23.71 9.80
N TYR A 404 9.72 23.79 11.03
CA TYR A 404 10.63 24.81 11.56
C TYR A 404 11.88 24.12 12.08
N TYR A 405 13.05 24.51 11.56
CA TYR A 405 14.33 23.90 11.89
C TYR A 405 15.01 24.62 13.04
N GLU A 406 15.66 23.87 13.92
CA GLU A 406 16.52 24.43 14.97
C GLU A 406 17.69 25.16 14.34
N GLY A 407 17.91 26.42 14.78
CA GLY A 407 18.96 27.30 14.24
C GLY A 407 18.53 28.09 13.00
N GLY A 408 17.22 28.08 12.67
CA GLY A 408 16.63 28.87 11.59
C GLY A 408 16.25 28.05 10.36
N GLY A 409 15.48 28.68 9.48
CA GLY A 409 14.87 28.01 8.32
C GLY A 409 13.47 27.44 8.60
N TYR A 410 12.64 27.43 7.57
CA TYR A 410 11.29 26.89 7.63
C TYR A 410 10.80 26.45 6.25
N GLY A 411 9.91 25.47 6.25
CA GLY A 411 9.13 25.08 5.08
C GLY A 411 7.64 25.09 5.38
N ASN A 412 6.88 25.93 4.67
CA ASN A 412 5.44 26.05 4.79
C ASN A 412 4.77 25.67 3.46
N LEU A 413 3.79 24.79 3.51
CA LEU A 413 2.98 24.41 2.35
C LEU A 413 1.52 24.66 2.66
N VAL A 414 0.80 25.28 1.74
CA VAL A 414 -0.66 25.40 1.76
C VAL A 414 -1.24 24.86 0.47
N GLY A 415 -2.42 24.28 0.55
CA GLY A 415 -3.06 23.72 -0.65
C GLY A 415 -4.56 23.51 -0.51
N ILE A 416 -5.20 23.38 -1.66
CA ILE A 416 -6.57 22.95 -1.81
C ILE A 416 -6.64 21.77 -2.79
N ASP A 417 -7.54 20.85 -2.53
CA ASP A 417 -7.73 19.67 -3.37
C ASP A 417 -9.22 19.28 -3.45
N GLY A 418 -9.54 18.43 -4.39
CA GLY A 418 -10.90 17.90 -4.45
C GLY A 418 -11.10 16.85 -5.51
N LEU A 419 -12.28 16.24 -5.45
CA LEU A 419 -12.78 15.27 -6.42
C LEU A 419 -14.19 15.70 -6.83
N LEU A 420 -14.45 15.70 -8.14
CA LEU A 420 -15.77 15.90 -8.73
C LEU A 420 -16.12 14.66 -9.55
N ILE A 421 -17.23 14.00 -9.21
CA ILE A 421 -17.80 12.90 -9.97
C ILE A 421 -18.90 13.48 -10.85
N LEU A 422 -18.59 13.67 -12.14
CA LEU A 422 -19.52 14.31 -13.08
C LEU A 422 -20.69 13.38 -13.43
N ASN A 423 -20.41 12.08 -13.54
CA ASN A 423 -21.37 10.99 -13.64
C ASN A 423 -20.70 9.65 -13.30
N LYS A 424 -21.39 8.52 -13.45
CA LYS A 424 -20.83 7.20 -13.14
C LYS A 424 -19.48 6.90 -13.83
N LYS A 425 -19.18 7.51 -14.98
CA LYS A 425 -18.04 7.19 -15.84
C LYS A 425 -16.94 8.24 -15.82
N TRP A 426 -17.23 9.48 -15.41
CA TRP A 426 -16.32 10.62 -15.52
C TRP A 426 -16.01 11.23 -14.16
N ARG A 427 -14.73 11.47 -13.88
CA ARG A 427 -14.23 12.09 -12.65
C ARG A 427 -13.16 13.15 -12.97
N LEU A 428 -13.11 14.17 -12.13
CA LEU A 428 -12.02 15.15 -12.10
C LEU A 428 -11.44 15.20 -10.71
N ASN A 429 -10.14 14.92 -10.59
CA ASN A 429 -9.35 15.14 -9.39
C ASN A 429 -8.45 16.35 -9.59
N TYR A 430 -8.35 17.23 -8.58
CA TYR A 430 -7.49 18.41 -8.63
C TYR A 430 -6.77 18.64 -7.31
N GLU A 431 -5.52 19.11 -7.40
CA GLU A 431 -4.67 19.47 -6.27
C GLU A 431 -3.89 20.72 -6.64
N LEU A 432 -3.91 21.74 -5.78
CA LEU A 432 -3.25 23.03 -5.98
C LEU A 432 -2.47 23.35 -4.71
N PHE A 433 -1.16 23.56 -4.83
CA PHE A 433 -0.27 23.81 -3.71
C PHE A 433 0.58 25.04 -3.93
N LYS A 434 0.95 25.70 -2.84
CA LYS A 434 1.94 26.78 -2.78
C LYS A 434 2.81 26.63 -1.56
N ASN A 435 4.13 26.71 -1.76
CA ASN A 435 5.10 26.71 -0.68
C ASN A 435 5.70 28.10 -0.45
N PHE A 436 6.16 28.31 0.80
CA PHE A 436 6.94 29.45 1.27
C PHE A 436 8.03 28.90 2.16
N ASN A 437 9.27 28.91 1.69
CA ASN A 437 10.38 28.25 2.36
C ASN A 437 11.55 29.22 2.58
N GLN A 438 12.27 28.98 3.67
CA GLN A 438 13.61 29.49 3.90
C GLN A 438 14.49 28.31 4.31
N GLU A 439 15.61 28.13 3.63
CA GLU A 439 16.55 27.05 3.94
C GLU A 439 17.17 27.23 5.34
N PRO A 440 17.42 26.15 6.08
CA PRO A 440 18.30 26.22 7.23
C PRO A 440 19.75 26.47 6.76
N THR A 441 20.53 27.23 7.50
CA THR A 441 21.96 27.38 7.22
C THR A 441 22.71 26.21 7.85
N LYS A 442 22.94 25.15 7.08
CA LYS A 442 23.52 23.87 7.52
C LYS A 442 24.39 23.24 6.43
N ASP A 443 25.35 22.43 6.82
CA ASP A 443 26.28 21.67 5.98
C ASP A 443 25.79 20.24 5.66
N TRP A 444 24.47 20.04 5.60
CA TRP A 444 23.87 18.71 5.37
C TRP A 444 23.98 18.21 3.93
N ILE A 445 24.19 19.11 2.98
CA ILE A 445 24.34 18.80 1.54
C ILE A 445 25.66 19.40 1.08
N ASP A 446 26.56 18.53 0.64
CA ASP A 446 27.83 18.90 0.02
C ASP A 446 27.72 18.75 -1.50
N SER A 447 27.36 19.84 -2.18
CA SER A 447 27.28 19.88 -3.65
C SER A 447 27.38 21.32 -4.14
N SER A 448 28.14 21.54 -5.21
CA SER A 448 28.24 22.85 -5.86
C SER A 448 27.15 23.10 -6.93
N ASP A 449 26.20 22.20 -7.07
CA ASP A 449 25.14 22.31 -8.06
C ASP A 449 24.19 23.48 -7.76
N LYS A 450 23.49 23.96 -8.79
CA LYS A 450 22.51 25.04 -8.68
C LYS A 450 21.16 24.68 -9.30
N ILE A 451 20.11 25.28 -8.76
CA ILE A 451 18.74 25.22 -9.28
C ILE A 451 18.36 26.63 -9.74
N GLY A 452 18.52 26.94 -11.02
CA GLY A 452 18.48 28.31 -11.50
C GLY A 452 19.58 29.13 -10.84
N ASP A 453 19.22 30.20 -10.14
CA ASP A 453 20.16 31.05 -9.40
C ASP A 453 20.43 30.54 -7.96
N ARG A 454 19.63 29.59 -7.45
CA ARG A 454 19.72 29.05 -6.10
C ARG A 454 20.76 27.94 -5.99
N SER A 455 21.58 27.99 -4.95
CA SER A 455 22.46 26.86 -4.55
C SER A 455 21.67 25.67 -4.04
N VAL A 456 22.16 24.45 -4.23
CA VAL A 456 21.62 23.25 -3.52
C VAL A 456 22.17 23.13 -2.10
N MET A 457 23.24 23.88 -1.78
CA MET A 457 23.75 24.00 -0.40
C MET A 457 22.75 24.80 0.45
N LEU A 458 22.60 24.39 1.70
CA LEU A 458 21.65 25.01 2.62
C LEU A 458 22.27 26.28 3.23
N ASP A 459 22.15 27.39 2.53
CA ASP A 459 22.79 28.70 2.87
C ASP A 459 21.79 29.75 3.34
N GLY A 460 20.54 29.38 3.58
CA GLY A 460 19.52 30.27 4.17
C GLY A 460 18.67 31.03 3.17
N GLN A 461 18.69 30.65 1.89
CA GLN A 461 17.92 31.31 0.82
C GLN A 461 16.40 31.16 1.04
N GLU A 462 15.66 32.23 0.71
CA GLU A 462 14.20 32.23 0.69
C GLU A 462 13.69 31.97 -0.73
N PHE A 463 12.66 31.14 -0.84
CA PHE A 463 12.05 30.82 -2.12
C PHE A 463 10.58 30.41 -1.97
N ASN A 464 9.84 30.52 -3.04
CA ASN A 464 8.45 30.09 -3.10
C ASN A 464 8.10 29.51 -4.46
N GLY A 465 7.23 28.53 -4.47
CA GLY A 465 6.81 27.85 -5.68
C GLY A 465 5.36 27.37 -5.57
N ASP A 466 4.87 26.85 -6.68
CA ASP A 466 3.52 26.31 -6.79
C ASP A 466 3.49 25.00 -7.55
N ALA A 467 2.46 24.19 -7.26
CA ALA A 467 2.19 22.96 -8.01
C ALA A 467 0.70 22.79 -8.27
N ILE A 468 0.39 22.33 -9.48
CA ILE A 468 -0.96 22.05 -9.97
C ILE A 468 -0.98 20.61 -10.49
N TYR A 469 -1.96 19.83 -10.01
CA TYR A 469 -2.25 18.47 -10.47
C TYR A 469 -3.70 18.38 -10.86
N LEU A 470 -3.97 17.97 -12.10
CA LEU A 470 -5.30 17.74 -12.61
C LEU A 470 -5.33 16.34 -13.23
N THR A 471 -6.31 15.53 -12.86
CA THR A 471 -6.54 14.24 -13.51
C THR A 471 -8.01 14.15 -13.90
N PHE A 472 -8.25 14.05 -15.18
CA PHE A 472 -9.56 13.82 -15.76
C PHE A 472 -9.63 12.39 -16.28
N GLU A 473 -10.57 11.62 -15.74
CA GLU A 473 -10.65 10.18 -15.93
C GLU A 473 -12.03 9.76 -16.46
N ARG A 474 -12.01 8.82 -17.42
CA ARG A 474 -13.19 8.12 -17.91
C ARG A 474 -12.98 6.62 -17.80
N ASN A 475 -13.84 5.92 -17.08
CA ASN A 475 -13.82 4.47 -16.97
C ASN A 475 -15.16 3.86 -17.31
N THR A 476 -15.11 2.79 -18.11
CA THR A 476 -16.23 1.92 -18.48
C THR A 476 -15.78 0.47 -18.43
N GLU A 477 -16.67 -0.48 -18.64
CA GLU A 477 -16.33 -1.91 -18.69
C GLU A 477 -15.16 -2.21 -19.63
N HIS A 478 -15.15 -1.61 -20.84
CA HIS A 478 -14.16 -1.91 -21.87
C HIS A 478 -13.12 -0.81 -22.08
N TRP A 479 -13.40 0.44 -21.70
CA TRP A 479 -12.55 1.56 -22.02
C TRP A 479 -12.18 2.37 -20.80
N LYS A 480 -10.88 2.53 -20.57
CA LYS A 480 -10.31 3.44 -19.58
C LYS A 480 -9.53 4.53 -20.29
N SER A 481 -9.74 5.77 -19.90
CA SER A 481 -8.97 6.90 -20.41
C SER A 481 -8.67 7.86 -19.29
N TYR A 482 -7.45 8.37 -19.25
CA TYR A 482 -7.18 9.50 -18.38
C TYR A 482 -6.27 10.53 -19.07
N PHE A 483 -6.53 11.77 -18.73
CA PHE A 483 -5.68 12.90 -19.02
C PHE A 483 -5.18 13.46 -17.69
N THR A 484 -3.86 13.53 -17.53
CA THR A 484 -3.22 14.15 -16.35
C THR A 484 -2.41 15.36 -16.80
N TYR A 485 -2.58 16.47 -16.10
CA TYR A 485 -1.74 17.66 -16.26
C TYR A 485 -1.07 17.97 -14.92
N ARG A 486 0.24 18.15 -14.94
CA ARG A 486 1.06 18.52 -13.79
C ARG A 486 1.88 19.75 -14.14
N ASN A 487 1.88 20.72 -13.24
CA ASN A 487 2.66 21.93 -13.34
C ASN A 487 3.37 22.13 -12.02
N ILE A 488 4.70 22.01 -12.00
CA ILE A 488 5.53 22.09 -10.78
C ILE A 488 6.60 23.13 -11.05
N SER A 489 6.51 24.29 -10.36
CA SER A 489 7.45 25.40 -10.54
C SER A 489 8.88 25.03 -10.12
N PRO A 490 9.91 25.77 -10.59
CA PRO A 490 11.32 25.52 -10.24
C PRO A 490 11.60 25.50 -8.73
N ASP A 491 10.90 26.36 -7.99
CA ASP A 491 11.09 26.51 -6.52
C ASP A 491 10.03 25.78 -5.70
N TYR A 492 9.29 24.85 -6.31
CA TYR A 492 8.36 24.03 -5.53
C TYR A 492 9.10 22.96 -4.74
N GLN A 493 8.93 23.02 -3.41
CA GLN A 493 9.51 22.09 -2.45
C GLN A 493 8.57 21.84 -1.27
N THR A 494 8.59 20.63 -0.73
CA THR A 494 7.78 20.23 0.42
C THR A 494 8.66 19.60 1.49
N ASP A 495 8.83 20.27 2.64
CA ASP A 495 9.71 19.81 3.72
C ASP A 495 9.08 18.69 4.57
N VAL A 496 7.76 18.49 4.44
CA VAL A 496 7.01 17.39 5.09
C VAL A 496 6.49 16.40 4.04
N GLY A 497 6.94 16.53 2.80
CA GLY A 497 6.55 15.70 1.67
C GLY A 497 7.71 14.91 1.07
N PHE A 498 7.50 14.46 -0.17
CA PHE A 498 8.53 13.77 -0.96
C PHE A 498 8.35 14.11 -2.44
N VAL A 499 8.95 15.20 -2.86
CA VAL A 499 9.01 15.65 -4.26
C VAL A 499 10.46 15.67 -4.67
N VAL A 500 10.81 14.86 -5.67
CA VAL A 500 12.22 14.65 -6.09
C VAL A 500 12.60 15.39 -7.37
N LYS A 501 11.61 15.92 -8.10
CA LYS A 501 11.82 16.69 -9.33
C LYS A 501 10.85 17.85 -9.40
N ASN A 502 11.33 19.01 -9.83
CA ASN A 502 10.56 20.23 -10.07
C ASN A 502 10.83 20.79 -11.50
N ASN A 503 10.52 22.07 -11.75
CA ASN A 503 10.68 22.75 -13.02
C ASN A 503 10.06 22.01 -14.21
N ARG A 504 8.77 21.60 -14.11
CA ARG A 504 8.14 20.82 -15.16
C ARG A 504 6.65 21.11 -15.37
N ARG A 505 6.25 21.08 -16.64
CA ARG A 505 4.88 21.07 -17.11
C ARG A 505 4.67 19.80 -17.91
N TRP A 506 3.91 18.89 -17.36
CA TRP A 506 3.78 17.55 -17.88
C TRP A 506 2.33 17.21 -18.20
N GLY A 507 2.08 16.81 -19.45
CA GLY A 507 0.82 16.27 -19.93
C GLY A 507 0.93 14.78 -20.22
N THR A 508 0.03 13.98 -19.66
CA THR A 508 -0.10 12.54 -19.94
C THR A 508 -1.49 12.26 -20.50
N LEU A 509 -1.55 11.55 -21.61
CA LEU A 509 -2.78 10.96 -22.14
C LEU A 509 -2.61 9.45 -22.21
N ARG A 510 -3.47 8.70 -21.53
CA ARG A 510 -3.53 7.23 -21.63
C ARG A 510 -4.91 6.78 -22.09
N HIS A 511 -4.94 5.78 -22.95
CA HIS A 511 -6.14 5.14 -23.43
C HIS A 511 -5.95 3.63 -23.45
N THR A 512 -6.88 2.91 -22.83
CA THR A 512 -6.78 1.47 -22.63
C THR A 512 -8.10 0.81 -23.00
N TYR A 513 -8.03 -0.28 -23.74
CA TYR A 513 -9.12 -1.20 -24.01
C TYR A 513 -8.91 -2.49 -23.24
N GLN A 514 -9.93 -2.95 -22.52
CA GLN A 514 -9.93 -4.22 -21.80
C GLN A 514 -11.16 -5.06 -22.15
N ASN A 515 -11.02 -6.37 -22.11
CA ASN A 515 -12.16 -7.28 -22.29
C ASN A 515 -11.99 -8.57 -21.49
N ILE A 516 -13.01 -8.94 -20.73
CA ILE A 516 -13.12 -10.21 -20.01
C ILE A 516 -13.89 -11.15 -20.92
N VAL A 517 -13.28 -12.23 -21.38
CA VAL A 517 -13.85 -13.15 -22.36
C VAL A 517 -14.26 -14.51 -21.76
N ASP A 518 -13.69 -14.86 -20.60
CA ASP A 518 -13.94 -16.10 -19.85
C ASP A 518 -14.06 -17.35 -20.75
N LYS A 519 -13.05 -17.54 -21.59
CA LYS A 519 -12.88 -18.78 -22.36
C LYS A 519 -12.01 -19.76 -21.57
N GLU A 520 -12.00 -21.03 -21.98
CA GLU A 520 -11.25 -22.09 -21.32
C GLU A 520 -9.80 -21.72 -20.98
N ASN A 521 -9.07 -21.13 -21.94
CA ASN A 521 -7.64 -20.79 -21.78
C ASN A 521 -7.34 -19.29 -21.76
N LEU A 522 -8.34 -18.42 -21.87
CA LEU A 522 -8.17 -16.96 -21.91
C LEU A 522 -9.26 -16.31 -21.08
N ARG A 523 -8.86 -15.64 -19.98
CA ARG A 523 -9.79 -14.96 -19.10
C ARG A 523 -10.04 -13.50 -19.53
N SER A 524 -8.98 -12.77 -19.79
CA SER A 524 -9.06 -11.37 -20.19
C SER A 524 -7.88 -10.96 -21.06
N TYR A 525 -8.04 -9.83 -21.75
CA TYR A 525 -6.93 -9.14 -22.41
C TYR A 525 -7.11 -7.64 -22.33
N GLU A 526 -5.98 -6.92 -22.35
CA GLU A 526 -5.91 -5.47 -22.29
C GLU A 526 -4.88 -4.96 -23.30
N PHE A 527 -5.19 -3.81 -23.96
CA PHE A 527 -4.28 -3.04 -24.80
C PHE A 527 -4.28 -1.60 -24.31
N GLY A 528 -3.12 -1.04 -24.08
CA GLY A 528 -2.94 0.33 -23.66
C GLY A 528 -2.00 1.13 -24.55
N THR A 529 -2.23 2.43 -24.62
CA THR A 529 -1.28 3.39 -25.19
C THR A 529 -1.19 4.59 -24.28
N LYS A 530 0.00 5.17 -24.16
CA LYS A 530 0.26 6.34 -23.32
C LYS A 530 1.20 7.29 -24.05
N LEU A 531 0.84 8.58 -24.07
CA LEU A 531 1.68 9.68 -24.56
C LEU A 531 2.00 10.60 -23.40
N ASP A 532 3.28 10.83 -23.17
CA ASP A 532 3.80 11.79 -22.22
C ASP A 532 4.55 12.90 -22.93
N VAL A 533 4.27 14.14 -22.55
CA VAL A 533 5.02 15.32 -23.04
C VAL A 533 5.35 16.21 -21.85
N ASN A 534 6.62 16.53 -21.68
CA ASN A 534 7.13 17.32 -20.57
C ASN A 534 7.99 18.49 -21.06
N TYR A 535 7.73 19.67 -20.52
CA TYR A 535 8.48 20.92 -20.74
C TYR A 535 8.95 21.51 -19.41
N THR A 536 10.04 22.28 -19.43
CA THR A 536 10.40 23.17 -18.33
C THR A 536 9.49 24.40 -18.29
N PHE A 537 9.59 25.21 -17.23
CA PHE A 537 8.90 26.51 -17.16
C PHE A 537 9.38 27.50 -18.22
N ASP A 538 10.62 27.38 -18.69
CA ASP A 538 11.17 28.17 -19.79
C ASP A 538 10.78 27.66 -21.19
N ASN A 539 9.82 26.72 -21.24
CA ASN A 539 9.32 26.07 -22.44
C ASN A 539 10.37 25.22 -23.20
N ASN A 540 11.44 24.80 -22.55
CA ASN A 540 12.37 23.84 -23.13
C ASN A 540 11.76 22.43 -23.05
N LEU A 541 11.79 21.73 -24.18
CA LEU A 541 11.30 20.33 -24.20
C LEU A 541 12.22 19.42 -23.41
N LYS A 542 11.64 18.65 -22.46
CA LYS A 542 12.37 17.68 -21.64
C LYS A 542 12.16 16.24 -22.09
N THR A 543 10.92 15.87 -22.39
CA THR A 543 10.62 14.48 -22.76
C THR A 543 9.42 14.42 -23.68
N ILE A 544 9.51 13.56 -24.69
CA ILE A 544 8.37 13.01 -25.41
C ILE A 544 8.52 11.50 -25.35
N SER A 545 7.56 10.80 -24.73
CA SER A 545 7.52 9.34 -24.75
C SER A 545 6.18 8.81 -25.22
N LEU A 546 6.24 7.70 -25.93
CA LEU A 546 5.09 6.94 -26.40
C LEU A 546 5.23 5.50 -25.92
N ASP A 547 4.27 5.06 -25.14
CA ASP A 547 4.26 3.73 -24.56
C ASP A 547 3.11 2.92 -25.15
N GLY A 548 3.33 1.63 -25.36
CA GLY A 548 2.33 0.64 -25.74
C GLY A 548 2.39 -0.55 -24.82
N ASP A 549 1.26 -1.01 -24.31
CA ASP A 549 1.19 -2.17 -23.43
C ASP A 549 0.13 -3.18 -23.90
N PHE A 550 0.42 -4.44 -23.68
CA PHE A 550 -0.47 -5.56 -23.94
C PHE A 550 -0.42 -6.51 -22.75
N GLN A 551 -1.57 -6.93 -22.29
CA GLN A 551 -1.69 -7.88 -21.18
C GLN A 551 -2.74 -8.93 -21.49
N ILE A 552 -2.45 -10.18 -21.13
CA ILE A 552 -3.41 -11.28 -21.15
C ILE A 552 -3.43 -11.99 -19.80
N GLU A 553 -4.60 -12.46 -19.43
CA GLU A 553 -4.78 -13.34 -18.28
C GLU A 553 -5.29 -14.70 -18.75
N THR A 554 -4.61 -15.78 -18.33
CA THR A 554 -4.87 -17.14 -18.73
C THR A 554 -5.13 -18.03 -17.52
N ILE A 555 -5.35 -19.32 -17.74
CA ILE A 555 -5.49 -20.35 -16.69
C ILE A 555 -4.27 -20.33 -15.75
N GLY A 556 -4.42 -20.86 -14.54
CA GLY A 556 -3.37 -20.90 -13.50
C GLY A 556 -3.10 -19.52 -12.89
N ASN A 557 -4.08 -18.58 -12.96
CA ASN A 557 -3.89 -17.18 -12.59
C ASN A 557 -2.60 -16.62 -13.21
N THR A 558 -2.40 -16.93 -14.49
CA THR A 558 -1.20 -16.52 -15.23
C THR A 558 -1.49 -15.25 -16.00
N GLU A 559 -0.79 -14.19 -15.63
CA GLU A 559 -0.78 -12.89 -16.30
C GLU A 559 0.52 -12.74 -17.09
N ILE A 560 0.42 -12.43 -18.35
CA ILE A 560 1.55 -12.11 -19.23
C ILE A 560 1.34 -10.69 -19.72
N SER A 561 2.29 -9.81 -19.43
CA SER A 561 2.27 -8.43 -19.90
C SER A 561 3.54 -8.10 -20.67
N TYR A 562 3.38 -7.35 -21.73
CA TYR A 562 4.46 -6.80 -22.52
C TYR A 562 4.26 -5.30 -22.64
N THR A 563 5.31 -4.52 -22.32
CA THR A 563 5.31 -3.08 -22.45
C THR A 563 6.47 -2.66 -23.37
N TYR A 564 6.18 -1.77 -24.30
CA TYR A 564 7.16 -1.10 -25.13
C TYR A 564 7.11 0.38 -24.79
N ASP A 565 8.19 0.90 -24.19
CA ASP A 565 8.35 2.30 -23.83
C ASP A 565 9.36 2.93 -24.78
N TRP A 566 8.99 4.04 -25.41
CA TRP A 566 9.86 4.72 -26.36
C TRP A 566 10.02 6.20 -26.00
N ASP A 567 11.14 6.53 -25.33
CA ASP A 567 11.56 7.92 -25.18
C ASP A 567 12.04 8.41 -26.56
N ILE A 568 11.14 9.04 -27.31
CA ILE A 568 11.41 9.62 -28.63
C ILE A 568 12.45 10.73 -28.49
N PHE A 569 12.31 11.53 -27.41
CA PHE A 569 13.19 12.59 -27.01
C PHE A 569 13.29 12.68 -25.49
N LYS A 570 14.50 12.87 -24.98
CA LYS A 570 14.78 13.09 -23.56
C LYS A 570 15.95 14.05 -23.40
N ASN A 571 15.75 15.17 -22.73
CA ASN A 571 16.82 16.05 -22.28
C ASN A 571 17.15 15.71 -20.82
N PHE A 572 18.41 15.47 -20.51
CA PHE A 572 18.90 15.23 -19.16
C PHE A 572 20.23 15.98 -18.97
N MET A 573 20.31 16.81 -17.91
CA MET A 573 21.46 17.68 -17.61
C MET A 573 21.87 18.55 -18.83
N GLY A 574 20.90 19.06 -19.58
CA GLY A 574 21.14 19.90 -20.77
C GLY A 574 21.58 19.15 -22.03
N ILE A 575 21.71 17.82 -21.97
CA ILE A 575 22.09 16.97 -23.11
C ILE A 575 20.84 16.35 -23.72
N ASP A 576 20.73 16.45 -25.05
CA ASP A 576 19.61 15.89 -25.81
C ASP A 576 19.89 14.45 -26.23
N PHE A 577 19.01 13.56 -25.84
CA PHE A 577 19.00 12.16 -26.24
C PHE A 577 17.76 11.88 -27.09
N LYS A 578 17.90 11.05 -28.10
CA LYS A 578 16.81 10.62 -28.97
C LYS A 578 16.83 9.11 -29.09
N ASP A 579 15.66 8.53 -29.32
CA ASP A 579 15.51 7.11 -29.62
C ASP A 579 16.07 6.20 -28.51
N LEU A 580 15.40 6.22 -27.36
CA LEU A 580 15.68 5.35 -26.23
C LEU A 580 14.49 4.38 -26.02
N PRO A 581 14.38 3.33 -26.85
CA PRO A 581 13.34 2.32 -26.65
C PRO A 581 13.75 1.32 -25.56
N THR A 582 12.79 0.95 -24.72
CA THR A 582 12.87 -0.19 -23.80
C THR A 582 11.68 -1.13 -23.99
N SER A 583 11.87 -2.38 -23.69
CA SER A 583 10.84 -3.40 -23.71
C SER A 583 10.86 -4.13 -22.37
N ASP A 584 9.69 -4.38 -21.77
CA ASP A 584 9.54 -5.19 -20.58
C ASP A 584 8.55 -6.33 -20.85
N LEU A 585 8.96 -7.54 -20.54
CA LEU A 585 8.13 -8.74 -20.53
C LEU A 585 7.99 -9.22 -19.09
N ASN A 586 6.76 -9.23 -18.58
CA ASN A 586 6.46 -9.71 -17.24
C ASN A 586 5.51 -10.90 -17.28
N ILE A 587 5.84 -11.96 -16.54
CA ILE A 587 5.01 -13.17 -16.39
C ILE A 587 4.81 -13.41 -14.91
N ARG A 588 3.57 -13.29 -14.45
CA ARG A 588 3.16 -13.62 -13.08
C ARG A 588 2.23 -14.81 -13.13
N SER A 589 2.43 -15.78 -12.25
CA SER A 589 1.58 -16.99 -12.20
C SER A 589 1.45 -17.54 -10.78
N SER A 590 0.26 -18.04 -10.47
CA SER A 590 -0.05 -18.80 -9.25
C SER A 590 -0.80 -20.08 -9.63
N PRO A 591 -0.12 -21.02 -10.33
CA PRO A 591 -0.79 -22.20 -10.92
C PRO A 591 -1.29 -23.18 -9.85
N THR A 592 -0.62 -23.23 -8.70
CA THR A 592 -0.97 -24.09 -7.57
C THR A 592 -0.96 -23.30 -6.27
N GLU A 593 -1.48 -23.88 -5.19
CA GLU A 593 -1.37 -23.30 -3.84
C GLU A 593 0.08 -23.29 -3.32
N PHE A 594 0.90 -24.25 -3.77
CA PHE A 594 2.27 -24.44 -3.30
C PHE A 594 3.29 -23.56 -4.00
N PHE A 595 2.96 -23.02 -5.17
CA PHE A 595 3.93 -22.32 -6.00
C PHE A 595 3.34 -21.12 -6.70
N ASN A 596 4.00 -19.97 -6.54
CA ASN A 596 3.76 -18.79 -7.35
C ASN A 596 5.09 -18.14 -7.74
N PHE A 597 5.11 -17.47 -8.89
CA PHE A 597 6.31 -16.80 -9.39
C PHE A 597 5.98 -15.53 -10.15
N ASN A 598 6.98 -14.67 -10.25
CA ASN A 598 7.00 -13.50 -11.13
C ASN A 598 8.36 -13.43 -11.81
N ILE A 599 8.36 -13.35 -13.13
CA ILE A 599 9.56 -13.20 -13.96
C ILE A 599 9.40 -11.90 -14.75
N SER A 600 10.36 -11.00 -14.66
CA SER A 600 10.42 -9.78 -15.46
C SER A 600 11.75 -9.73 -16.21
N TYR A 601 11.69 -9.37 -17.48
CA TYR A 601 12.86 -9.13 -18.31
C TYR A 601 12.69 -7.82 -19.08
N GLU A 602 13.56 -6.86 -18.76
CA GLU A 602 13.62 -5.56 -19.41
C GLU A 602 14.88 -5.45 -20.24
N TRP A 603 14.77 -4.93 -21.45
CA TRP A 603 15.90 -4.70 -22.34
C TRP A 603 15.67 -3.49 -23.22
N GLY A 604 16.76 -2.84 -23.65
CA GLY A 604 16.65 -1.67 -24.53
C GLY A 604 17.82 -0.73 -24.38
N LYS A 605 17.52 0.57 -24.47
CA LYS A 605 18.49 1.64 -24.31
C LYS A 605 18.07 2.51 -23.11
N ASP A 606 19.02 2.86 -22.25
CA ASP A 606 18.80 3.80 -21.15
C ASP A 606 20.06 4.67 -20.99
N LEU A 607 20.00 5.64 -20.06
CA LEU A 607 21.10 6.54 -19.77
C LEU A 607 21.91 6.07 -18.55
N ALA A 608 23.21 6.29 -18.59
CA ALA A 608 24.08 6.23 -17.42
C ALA A 608 23.94 7.55 -16.64
N TYR A 609 22.97 7.60 -15.72
CA TYR A 609 22.57 8.82 -15.02
C TYR A 609 23.61 9.33 -14.02
N ASN A 610 24.46 8.46 -13.51
CA ASN A 610 25.47 8.76 -12.47
C ASN A 610 26.84 9.11 -13.03
N GLU A 611 27.03 9.06 -14.35
CA GLU A 611 28.25 9.54 -14.99
C GLU A 611 28.31 11.08 -14.96
N GLU A 612 29.52 11.65 -14.92
CA GLU A 612 29.73 13.10 -15.00
C GLU A 612 29.08 13.68 -16.27
N VAL A 613 29.22 12.98 -17.38
CA VAL A 613 28.55 13.25 -18.64
C VAL A 613 27.63 12.06 -18.94
N PRO A 614 26.32 12.20 -18.81
CA PRO A 614 25.40 11.11 -19.11
C PRO A 614 25.53 10.60 -20.54
N GLU A 615 25.54 9.29 -20.72
CA GLU A 615 25.67 8.62 -22.01
C GLU A 615 24.59 7.56 -22.21
N LYS A 616 24.34 7.20 -23.46
CA LYS A 616 23.43 6.10 -23.79
C LYS A 616 24.13 4.75 -23.53
N GLY A 617 23.39 3.84 -22.94
CA GLY A 617 23.84 2.45 -22.75
C GLY A 617 22.79 1.46 -23.22
N LYS A 618 23.22 0.20 -23.35
CA LYS A 618 22.35 -0.96 -23.58
C LYS A 618 21.97 -1.57 -22.23
N LEU A 619 20.71 -1.41 -21.86
CA LEU A 619 20.14 -1.92 -20.63
C LEU A 619 19.72 -3.38 -20.77
N LYS A 620 19.98 -4.18 -19.73
CA LYS A 620 19.30 -5.44 -19.48
C LYS A 620 19.05 -5.58 -17.98
N THR A 621 17.80 -5.84 -17.62
CA THR A 621 17.42 -6.14 -16.26
C THR A 621 16.61 -7.42 -16.25
N PHE A 622 16.87 -8.29 -15.30
CA PHE A 622 16.19 -9.55 -15.13
C PHE A 622 15.82 -9.74 -13.67
N SER A 623 14.56 -10.05 -13.39
CA SER A 623 14.08 -10.32 -12.04
C SER A 623 13.29 -11.61 -12.02
N ILE A 624 13.61 -12.50 -11.06
CA ILE A 624 12.81 -13.67 -10.74
C ILE A 624 12.46 -13.61 -9.26
N TYR A 625 11.17 -13.68 -8.99
CA TYR A 625 10.63 -13.98 -7.66
C TYR A 625 9.94 -15.34 -7.73
N ALA A 626 10.23 -16.23 -6.79
CA ALA A 626 9.55 -17.51 -6.65
C ALA A 626 9.19 -17.74 -5.17
N SER A 627 7.98 -18.18 -4.92
CA SER A 627 7.48 -18.50 -3.58
C SER A 627 6.97 -19.94 -3.55
N PHE A 628 7.50 -20.70 -2.60
CA PHE A 628 7.14 -22.09 -2.35
C PHE A 628 6.48 -22.21 -0.97
N GLN A 629 5.22 -22.61 -0.95
CA GLN A 629 4.51 -23.02 0.26
C GLN A 629 4.72 -24.52 0.45
N ILE A 630 5.69 -24.93 1.26
CA ILE A 630 6.08 -26.34 1.42
C ILE A 630 5.01 -27.13 2.15
N ASN A 631 4.35 -26.50 3.12
CA ASN A 631 3.20 -26.98 3.86
C ASN A 631 2.46 -25.78 4.47
N GLU A 632 1.39 -25.99 5.23
CA GLU A 632 0.59 -24.92 5.84
C GLU A 632 1.43 -23.92 6.67
N ASN A 633 2.57 -24.34 7.20
CA ASN A 633 3.41 -23.58 8.13
C ASN A 633 4.69 -23.00 7.50
N LEU A 634 5.27 -23.66 6.47
CA LEU A 634 6.59 -23.34 5.93
C LEU A 634 6.49 -22.70 4.54
N ASN A 635 6.99 -21.46 4.46
CA ASN A 635 7.09 -20.71 3.21
C ASN A 635 8.55 -20.33 2.92
N ILE A 636 9.00 -20.53 1.68
CA ILE A 636 10.34 -20.20 1.19
C ILE A 636 10.20 -19.31 -0.04
N ASN A 637 10.78 -18.12 -0.01
CA ASN A 637 10.78 -17.16 -1.11
C ASN A 637 12.20 -16.90 -1.59
N GLY A 638 12.41 -16.99 -2.90
CA GLY A 638 13.63 -16.60 -3.58
C GLY A 638 13.41 -15.36 -4.43
N LEU A 639 14.34 -14.42 -4.41
CA LEU A 639 14.39 -13.25 -5.28
C LEU A 639 15.78 -13.17 -5.90
N LEU A 640 15.83 -13.09 -7.22
CA LEU A 640 17.04 -12.77 -7.98
C LEU A 640 16.77 -11.53 -8.82
N ASN A 641 17.53 -10.49 -8.60
CA ASN A 641 17.54 -9.29 -9.45
C ASN A 641 18.92 -9.15 -10.07
N TYR A 642 18.98 -9.05 -11.38
CA TYR A 642 20.19 -8.77 -12.15
C TYR A 642 19.98 -7.51 -12.96
N SER A 643 20.97 -6.62 -13.04
CA SER A 643 20.94 -5.46 -13.92
C SER A 643 22.32 -5.15 -14.46
N GLU A 644 22.37 -4.78 -15.73
CA GLU A 644 23.56 -4.28 -16.42
C GLU A 644 23.24 -3.11 -17.33
N LEU A 645 24.13 -2.16 -17.42
CA LEU A 645 24.15 -1.12 -18.43
C LEU A 645 25.53 -1.12 -19.10
N LYS A 646 25.55 -1.32 -20.42
CA LYS A 646 26.78 -1.37 -21.24
C LYS A 646 26.86 -0.15 -22.14
N GLN A 647 28.06 0.33 -22.38
CA GLN A 647 28.34 1.31 -23.43
C GLN A 647 27.93 0.74 -24.78
N LEU A 648 27.45 1.61 -25.69
CA LEU A 648 26.99 1.17 -27.00
C LEU A 648 28.13 0.76 -27.92
N GLU A 649 29.28 1.45 -27.84
CA GLU A 649 30.40 1.29 -28.74
C GLU A 649 31.45 0.29 -28.26
N THR A 650 31.88 0.41 -27.00
CA THR A 650 32.97 -0.41 -26.45
C THR A 650 32.49 -1.72 -25.83
N SER A 651 31.19 -1.81 -25.46
CA SER A 651 30.60 -2.88 -24.69
C SER A 651 31.16 -3.01 -23.26
N GLU A 652 31.87 -2.02 -22.75
CA GLU A 652 32.24 -1.92 -21.36
C GLU A 652 31.02 -1.64 -20.49
N TYR A 653 31.10 -2.03 -19.21
CA TYR A 653 29.97 -1.84 -18.29
C TYR A 653 30.08 -0.49 -17.58
N TYR A 654 29.02 0.30 -17.59
CA TYR A 654 28.80 1.35 -16.60
C TYR A 654 28.53 0.73 -15.23
N PHE A 655 27.71 -0.30 -15.22
CA PHE A 655 27.50 -1.16 -14.04
C PHE A 655 27.01 -2.54 -14.46
N SER A 656 27.28 -3.54 -13.59
CA SER A 656 26.68 -4.89 -13.68
C SER A 656 26.70 -5.53 -12.30
N GLY A 657 25.61 -6.19 -11.94
CA GLY A 657 25.54 -6.89 -10.66
C GLY A 657 24.22 -7.60 -10.46
N ASN A 658 24.14 -8.31 -9.33
CA ASN A 658 22.94 -9.00 -8.92
C ASN A 658 22.70 -8.90 -7.41
N ILE A 659 21.42 -9.05 -7.04
CA ILE A 659 20.98 -9.23 -5.67
C ILE A 659 20.23 -10.56 -5.62
N PHE A 660 20.71 -11.48 -4.83
CA PHE A 660 20.04 -12.73 -4.51
C PHE A 660 19.57 -12.71 -3.08
N ARG A 661 18.27 -12.90 -2.83
CA ARG A 661 17.66 -12.92 -1.49
C ARG A 661 16.82 -14.17 -1.32
N LEU A 662 17.10 -14.90 -0.23
CA LEU A 662 16.32 -16.02 0.24
C LEU A 662 15.61 -15.62 1.53
N THR A 663 14.29 -15.82 1.60
CA THR A 663 13.50 -15.61 2.82
C THR A 663 12.79 -16.89 3.17
N THR A 664 13.10 -17.46 4.33
CA THR A 664 12.40 -18.62 4.89
C THR A 664 11.57 -18.16 6.06
N ARG A 665 10.29 -18.55 6.11
CA ARG A 665 9.39 -18.28 7.23
C ARG A 665 8.73 -19.56 7.68
N TYR A 666 8.83 -19.85 8.97
CA TYR A 666 8.06 -20.89 9.63
C TYR A 666 7.02 -20.26 10.55
N GLN A 667 5.74 -20.50 10.26
CA GLN A 667 4.60 -19.97 10.99
C GLN A 667 4.13 -21.02 12.00
N PHE A 668 4.38 -20.81 13.29
CA PHE A 668 3.94 -21.74 14.36
C PHE A 668 2.44 -21.62 14.64
N SER A 669 1.90 -20.41 14.52
CA SER A 669 0.48 -20.08 14.65
C SER A 669 0.22 -18.73 13.92
N ASN A 670 -1.03 -18.28 13.85
CA ASN A 670 -1.37 -16.96 13.29
C ASN A 670 -0.62 -15.78 13.96
N PHE A 671 -0.02 -16.00 15.14
CA PHE A 671 0.60 -14.96 15.96
C PHE A 671 2.12 -15.10 16.11
N LEU A 672 2.69 -16.29 15.91
CA LEU A 672 4.11 -16.56 16.16
C LEU A 672 4.78 -17.12 14.91
N ASN A 673 5.87 -16.47 14.49
CA ASN A 673 6.70 -16.95 13.39
C ASN A 673 8.20 -16.76 13.65
N LEU A 674 8.98 -17.56 12.93
CA LEU A 674 10.41 -17.42 12.77
C LEU A 674 10.68 -17.10 11.31
N ARG A 675 11.45 -16.05 11.06
CA ARG A 675 11.87 -15.63 9.73
C ARG A 675 13.40 -15.61 9.66
N LEU A 676 13.93 -16.13 8.57
CA LEU A 676 15.36 -16.03 8.23
C LEU A 676 15.48 -15.39 6.84
N ILE A 677 16.26 -14.33 6.74
CA ILE A 677 16.64 -13.69 5.49
C ILE A 677 18.12 -13.91 5.27
N ALA A 678 18.51 -14.30 4.05
CA ALA A 678 19.89 -14.29 3.57
C ALA A 678 19.92 -13.55 2.24
N GLU A 679 20.81 -12.57 2.09
CA GLU A 679 20.96 -11.75 0.90
C GLU A 679 22.41 -11.59 0.50
N LYS A 680 22.70 -11.80 -0.78
CA LYS A 680 23.99 -11.49 -1.43
C LYS A 680 23.75 -10.36 -2.42
N ASN A 681 24.50 -9.27 -2.29
CA ASN A 681 24.46 -8.12 -3.18
C ASN A 681 25.84 -7.86 -3.77
N THR A 682 25.96 -8.04 -5.09
CA THR A 682 27.24 -7.85 -5.78
C THR A 682 27.52 -6.41 -6.18
N PHE A 683 26.50 -5.53 -6.18
CA PHE A 683 26.71 -4.10 -6.47
C PHE A 683 27.51 -3.41 -5.38
N ASN A 684 27.17 -3.69 -4.11
CA ASN A 684 27.91 -3.16 -2.94
C ASN A 684 28.79 -4.21 -2.26
N LYS A 685 28.96 -5.37 -2.92
CA LYS A 685 29.81 -6.47 -2.47
C LYS A 685 29.52 -6.91 -1.02
N SER A 686 28.23 -7.09 -0.69
CA SER A 686 27.81 -7.42 0.68
C SER A 686 27.05 -8.75 0.75
N PHE A 687 27.16 -9.38 1.92
CA PHE A 687 26.33 -10.51 2.32
C PHE A 687 25.70 -10.25 3.69
N PHE A 688 24.41 -10.54 3.80
CA PHE A 688 23.59 -10.18 4.95
C PHE A 688 22.74 -11.36 5.39
N ILE A 689 22.66 -11.60 6.73
CA ILE A 689 21.78 -12.60 7.35
C ILE A 689 20.98 -11.94 8.45
N GLN A 690 19.66 -12.19 8.50
CA GLN A 690 18.76 -11.70 9.53
C GLN A 690 17.81 -12.80 10.01
N PRO A 691 18.06 -13.46 11.15
CA PRO A 691 17.06 -14.22 11.87
C PRO A 691 16.14 -13.29 12.68
N LEU A 692 14.84 -13.59 12.73
CA LEU A 692 13.84 -12.83 13.48
C LEU A 692 12.75 -13.75 14.01
N VAL A 693 12.54 -13.73 15.32
CA VAL A 693 11.34 -14.25 15.98
C VAL A 693 10.35 -13.11 16.14
N GLN A 694 9.11 -13.33 15.72
CA GLN A 694 8.04 -12.36 15.76
C GLN A 694 6.80 -12.96 16.42
N TRP A 695 6.24 -12.27 17.42
CA TRP A 695 5.00 -12.63 18.07
C TRP A 695 4.06 -11.42 18.15
N ASN A 696 2.88 -11.52 17.51
CA ASN A 696 1.89 -10.47 17.38
C ASN A 696 0.49 -11.03 17.65
N PRO A 697 0.07 -11.16 18.91
CA PRO A 697 -1.25 -11.71 19.26
C PRO A 697 -2.41 -10.79 18.89
N ASN A 698 -2.15 -9.49 18.69
CA ASN A 698 -3.07 -8.49 18.18
C ASN A 698 -2.27 -7.37 17.47
N PRO A 699 -2.92 -6.45 16.74
CA PRO A 699 -2.24 -5.43 15.94
C PRO A 699 -1.26 -4.54 16.72
N SER A 700 -1.50 -4.34 18.01
CA SER A 700 -0.74 -3.38 18.84
C SER A 700 0.22 -4.02 19.82
N THR A 701 0.12 -5.34 20.09
CA THR A 701 1.09 -6.08 20.92
C THR A 701 2.10 -6.76 20.02
N ILE A 702 3.37 -6.39 20.19
CA ILE A 702 4.46 -6.78 19.31
C ILE A 702 5.66 -7.23 20.15
N PHE A 703 6.19 -8.39 19.83
CA PHE A 703 7.47 -8.85 20.32
C PHE A 703 8.37 -9.23 19.14
N TYR A 704 9.58 -8.66 19.14
CA TYR A 704 10.63 -9.00 18.18
C TYR A 704 11.92 -9.33 18.90
N LEU A 705 12.56 -10.41 18.50
CA LEU A 705 13.92 -10.75 18.87
C LEU A 705 14.68 -11.19 17.61
N GLY A 706 15.74 -10.51 17.30
CA GLY A 706 16.49 -10.81 16.07
C GLY A 706 17.91 -10.29 16.09
N GLY A 707 18.57 -10.50 14.96
CA GLY A 707 19.89 -9.99 14.73
C GLY A 707 20.14 -9.73 13.26
N ASN A 708 21.08 -8.85 12.98
CA ASN A 708 21.59 -8.56 11.65
C ASN A 708 23.07 -8.88 11.65
N GLN A 709 23.53 -9.62 10.63
CA GLN A 709 24.95 -9.87 10.43
C GLN A 709 25.29 -9.54 8.99
N ASN A 710 26.29 -8.69 8.79
CA ASN A 710 26.71 -8.22 7.48
C ASN A 710 28.22 -8.43 7.31
N THR A 711 28.64 -8.81 6.10
CA THR A 711 30.05 -8.91 5.71
C THR A 711 30.26 -8.32 4.33
N ASP A 712 31.45 -7.77 4.09
CA ASP A 712 31.88 -7.32 2.77
C ASP A 712 32.51 -8.50 2.02
N LEU A 713 32.14 -8.71 0.76
CA LEU A 713 32.57 -9.85 -0.07
C LEU A 713 33.99 -9.66 -0.69
N GLU A 714 34.66 -8.54 -0.41
CA GLU A 714 35.98 -8.26 -0.99
C GLU A 714 37.13 -9.14 -0.42
N ILE A 715 36.88 -9.88 0.66
CA ILE A 715 37.95 -10.43 1.48
C ILE A 715 38.32 -11.89 1.21
N ASP A 716 37.48 -12.70 0.57
CA ASP A 716 37.86 -14.06 0.13
C ASP A 716 36.78 -14.75 -0.70
N GLU A 717 36.99 -14.92 -1.99
CA GLU A 717 36.10 -15.67 -2.88
C GLU A 717 36.05 -17.20 -2.58
N GLU A 718 37.00 -17.74 -1.78
CA GLU A 718 37.13 -19.16 -1.56
C GLU A 718 36.56 -19.73 -0.25
N ILE A 719 36.19 -18.88 0.73
CA ILE A 719 35.63 -19.37 2.00
C ILE A 719 34.16 -18.89 2.13
N ILE A 720 33.27 -19.85 2.37
CA ILE A 720 31.87 -19.57 2.65
C ILE A 720 31.78 -18.45 3.69
N PRO A 721 31.25 -17.25 3.34
CA PRO A 721 31.26 -16.06 4.22
C PRO A 721 30.45 -16.22 5.49
N LEU A 722 29.77 -17.34 5.69
CA LEU A 722 28.81 -17.66 6.73
C LEU A 722 29.35 -17.57 8.16
N LEU A 723 30.66 -17.50 8.36
CA LEU A 723 31.24 -17.58 9.70
C LEU A 723 32.04 -16.35 10.15
N LYS A 724 32.30 -15.38 9.26
CA LYS A 724 33.08 -14.19 9.61
C LYS A 724 32.35 -12.91 9.18
N PHE A 725 31.59 -12.31 10.08
CA PHE A 725 30.84 -11.06 9.82
C PHE A 725 31.65 -9.85 10.25
N ARG A 726 31.62 -8.78 9.46
CA ARG A 726 32.24 -7.49 9.77
C ARG A 726 31.40 -6.68 10.75
N ARG A 727 30.07 -6.72 10.57
CA ARG A 727 29.10 -6.02 11.44
C ARG A 727 28.10 -7.02 11.99
N SER A 728 27.76 -6.84 13.26
CA SER A 728 26.76 -7.65 13.96
C SER A 728 25.89 -6.75 14.79
N GLN A 729 24.58 -6.96 14.72
CA GLN A 729 23.63 -6.30 15.60
C GLN A 729 22.67 -7.35 16.18
N ILE A 730 22.40 -7.24 17.46
CA ILE A 730 21.33 -7.99 18.12
C ILE A 730 20.33 -6.97 18.66
N PHE A 731 19.06 -7.22 18.44
CA PHE A 731 18.02 -6.31 18.90
C PHE A 731 16.82 -7.07 19.49
N PHE A 732 16.18 -6.39 20.40
CA PHE A 732 14.97 -6.81 21.08
C PHE A 732 13.98 -5.66 21.10
N LYS A 733 12.68 -5.94 20.87
CA LYS A 733 11.60 -4.97 20.97
C LYS A 733 10.37 -5.63 21.56
N PHE A 734 9.75 -4.98 22.52
CA PHE A 734 8.49 -5.39 23.10
C PHE A 734 7.57 -4.20 23.30
N GLN A 735 6.39 -4.26 22.72
CA GLN A 735 5.29 -3.31 22.89
C GLN A 735 4.05 -4.09 23.34
N TYR A 736 3.34 -3.57 24.32
CA TYR A 736 2.18 -4.25 24.87
C TYR A 736 0.97 -3.33 24.92
N LEU A 737 -0.19 -3.85 24.46
CA LEU A 737 -1.47 -3.13 24.51
C LEU A 737 -2.13 -3.33 25.87
N ILE A 738 -2.32 -2.24 26.62
CA ILE A 738 -3.08 -2.20 27.86
C ILE A 738 -4.38 -1.45 27.61
N GLY A 739 -5.48 -2.17 27.45
CA GLY A 739 -6.80 -1.58 27.35
C GLY A 739 -7.35 -1.26 28.75
N LEU A 740 -7.61 0.01 29.03
CA LEU A 740 -8.24 0.43 30.28
C LEU A 740 -9.76 0.47 30.07
N LYS A 741 -10.47 -0.47 30.72
CA LYS A 741 -11.94 -0.50 30.71
C LYS A 741 -12.49 0.71 31.48
N LYS A 742 -13.20 1.60 30.82
CA LYS A 742 -14.11 2.57 31.43
C LYS A 742 -15.54 2.12 31.32
#